data_dc4dd439f3b365af8be350def1b0d45e
#
_entry.id   dc4dd439f3b365af8be350def1b0d45e
#
_cell.length_a   1.000
_cell.length_b   1.000
_cell.length_c   1.000
_cell.angle_alpha   90.00
_cell.angle_beta   90.00
_cell.angle_gamma   90.00
#
_symmetry.space_group_name_H-M   'P 1'
#
loop_
_entity.id
_entity.type
_entity.pdbx_description
1 polymer ?
#
loop_
_entity_poly.entity_id
_entity_poly.type
_entity_poly.pdbx_seq_one_letter_code
_entity_poly.pdbx_strand_id
1 'polypeptide(L)'
;MCIRDRGYHLLAAGRTALERTIDFHPPLRLRASRWHRGRGPGGYIGGLCLVTASMLAGVAAVMPAVPGHTALLALWLLILALPVSEVAMAAINRLVAWRFGAMPLPALELADGIPASLRTLVAVPTLLGGEDELIEQIERLEVHYLSAGRGDLVFALLLDGVDCTQAERPGDTELLTRAARAIETLNVRHGPSAGGPRFLMLHRRRVFDATQQCWMGWERKRGKLHELNRLLRGATDTTFVALDGSTPAVPSGVRYVLTLDADTRLPRDAALRLVGKMAHSLNRPRFDPALQRVVGGYAILQPRVTPSLPLAGLGSFYQWISSGPGGMDPYAMPVSDVYQDLFGEGSYTGKGIYDIDAFESALAGRVPDDTLLSHDLLEGLFARAGLASDIELVEDAPARYDVGARRLHRWTRGDWQLLPWVTGRHIGITALGRWKLLDNLRRSALVPFTMAALVCGWLLPWPAAGVSTLMVLATLALPAFLPAFGALRPSRVDIRWHSRLASLASDVRMAGLQTLLAVVFLADRTWRTMDAVLRTLARLHVTRRHLLEWTTSAQSAQGPRLTLAGFYRQMGWGCALGCAMGLMALLLSVAPGLPVGILIVSFVSIWLVAPAVALEASRPPKPKRQLSASPEQNRALRQIARETWRYFETFVSPQEHMLPPDNFQEDPKPTIAHRTSPTNIGLYLLAAVSARDFGWAGTRATATRLEQTFDTLATLTRWRGHFYNWYDTRSLQALEPAYVSSVDSGNFAGHLIALANACDEWQDGVPSPMVRQGLQDTLRLARRALDDTATPGSAHDTAIRSALDGMDRQLEGSRGIAALAPAISHQARKAAHAARTLQPAESAADLVFWLEALANAAAEHASDIRTTATAADTPDASPPLQANGPLALRLQALAATARKMAGSMDFAVLLDGQRKLLSIGLRPADHSLDENCYDLLASEARLASLFAIAKGDAPTKHWFRLDRTAIPVGSGSALVSWSGSMFEYLMPSLVMRAPAGSLLEQTSRLAVQRQMTLSLIHI
;
A
#
# COMPACT_ATOMS: atom_id res chain seq x y z
N MET A 1 17.55 -48.97 2.77
CA MET A 1 16.35 -48.19 2.40
C MET A 1 16.81 -46.82 1.86
N CYS A 2 16.74 -46.62 0.56
CA CYS A 2 17.22 -45.41 -0.11
C CYS A 2 16.41 -44.19 0.32
N ILE A 3 17.00 -42.99 0.34
CA ILE A 3 16.31 -41.72 0.64
C ILE A 3 15.07 -41.52 -0.26
N ARG A 4 15.08 -42.05 -1.49
CA ARG A 4 13.92 -42.06 -2.41
C ARG A 4 12.74 -42.87 -1.89
N ASP A 5 12.96 -43.99 -1.19
CA ASP A 5 11.88 -44.81 -0.67
C ASP A 5 11.17 -44.15 0.52
N ARG A 6 11.90 -43.41 1.34
CA ARG A 6 11.32 -42.68 2.48
C ARG A 6 10.33 -41.58 2.01
N GLY A 7 10.72 -40.80 1.01
CA GLY A 7 9.86 -39.78 0.43
C GLY A 7 8.58 -40.35 -0.19
N TYR A 8 8.70 -41.48 -0.90
CA TYR A 8 7.55 -42.17 -1.49
C TYR A 8 6.56 -42.66 -0.43
N HIS A 9 7.04 -43.28 0.65
CA HIS A 9 6.20 -43.81 1.72
C HIS A 9 5.67 -42.71 2.69
N LEU A 10 6.36 -41.59 2.84
CA LEU A 10 5.92 -40.52 3.75
C LEU A 10 5.02 -39.49 3.07
N LEU A 11 5.30 -39.16 1.82
CA LEU A 11 4.69 -38.01 1.15
C LEU A 11 3.89 -38.35 -0.13
N ALA A 12 4.09 -39.52 -0.71
CA ALA A 12 3.50 -39.93 -1.98
C ALA A 12 2.50 -41.11 -1.83
N ALA A 13 2.25 -41.83 -2.92
CA ALA A 13 1.26 -42.91 -2.97
C ALA A 13 1.57 -44.09 -2.00
N GLY A 14 2.82 -44.30 -1.64
CA GLY A 14 3.25 -45.31 -0.65
C GLY A 14 2.80 -45.02 0.79
N ARG A 15 2.32 -43.79 1.08
CA ARG A 15 1.88 -43.40 2.43
C ARG A 15 0.76 -44.28 2.97
N THR A 16 -0.22 -44.61 2.16
CA THR A 16 -1.33 -45.50 2.56
C THR A 16 -0.87 -46.94 2.88
N ALA A 17 0.14 -47.43 2.15
CA ALA A 17 0.76 -48.73 2.44
C ALA A 17 1.56 -48.67 3.75
N LEU A 18 2.35 -47.64 3.95
CA LEU A 18 3.08 -47.45 5.21
C LEU A 18 2.14 -47.32 6.41
N GLU A 19 1.07 -46.52 6.30
CA GLU A 19 0.08 -46.38 7.37
C GLU A 19 -0.58 -47.70 7.74
N ARG A 20 -0.87 -48.57 6.77
CA ARG A 20 -1.37 -49.93 7.06
C ARG A 20 -0.30 -50.81 7.75
N THR A 21 0.95 -50.69 7.35
CA THR A 21 2.05 -51.46 7.91
C THR A 21 2.33 -51.09 9.38
N ILE A 22 2.12 -49.82 9.76
CA ILE A 22 2.31 -49.30 11.13
C ILE A 22 1.01 -49.29 11.93
N ASP A 23 -0.08 -49.84 11.40
CA ASP A 23 -1.43 -49.89 12.00
C ASP A 23 -1.94 -48.50 12.40
N PHE A 24 -1.66 -47.50 11.58
CA PHE A 24 -2.11 -46.12 11.82
C PHE A 24 -3.62 -45.96 11.58
N HIS A 25 -4.36 -45.69 12.63
CA HIS A 25 -5.78 -45.40 12.56
C HIS A 25 -6.00 -43.87 12.35
N PRO A 26 -6.32 -43.40 11.13
CA PRO A 26 -6.49 -42.00 10.87
C PRO A 26 -7.67 -41.44 11.68
N PRO A 27 -7.50 -40.32 12.36
CA PRO A 27 -8.58 -39.64 13.08
C PRO A 27 -9.74 -39.31 12.15
N LEU A 28 -10.96 -39.19 12.70
CA LEU A 28 -12.18 -38.94 11.92
C LEU A 28 -12.05 -37.75 10.95
N ARG A 29 -11.32 -36.71 11.36
CA ARG A 29 -11.02 -35.55 10.49
C ARG A 29 -10.25 -35.95 9.23
N LEU A 30 -9.24 -36.78 9.35
CA LEU A 30 -8.41 -37.24 8.25
C LEU A 30 -9.19 -38.25 7.36
N ARG A 31 -10.01 -39.13 7.96
CA ARG A 31 -10.90 -40.02 7.21
C ARG A 31 -11.91 -39.23 6.37
N ALA A 32 -12.57 -38.23 6.92
CA ALA A 32 -13.52 -37.36 6.21
C ALA A 32 -12.81 -36.61 5.07
N SER A 33 -11.62 -36.06 5.31
CA SER A 33 -10.82 -35.38 4.28
C SER A 33 -10.46 -36.32 3.13
N ARG A 34 -10.01 -37.55 3.42
CA ARG A 34 -9.66 -38.54 2.40
C ARG A 34 -10.88 -39.01 1.62
N TRP A 35 -12.02 -39.20 2.30
CA TRP A 35 -13.26 -39.59 1.68
C TRP A 35 -13.78 -38.54 0.69
N HIS A 36 -13.71 -37.24 1.06
CA HIS A 36 -14.04 -36.15 0.16
C HIS A 36 -13.09 -36.05 -1.04
N ARG A 37 -11.77 -36.15 -0.80
CA ARG A 37 -10.78 -36.14 -1.88
C ARG A 37 -10.93 -37.35 -2.82
N GLY A 38 -11.28 -38.53 -2.29
CA GLY A 38 -11.47 -39.75 -3.08
C GLY A 38 -12.70 -39.70 -4.00
N ARG A 39 -13.70 -38.88 -3.72
CA ARG A 39 -14.88 -38.68 -4.58
C ARG A 39 -14.65 -37.68 -5.70
N GLY A 40 -13.52 -36.97 -5.70
CA GLY A 40 -13.19 -35.98 -6.71
C GLY A 40 -14.20 -34.83 -6.79
N PRO A 41 -14.27 -34.14 -7.94
CA PRO A 41 -15.16 -32.97 -8.11
C PRO A 41 -16.65 -33.30 -7.92
N GLY A 42 -17.06 -34.55 -8.19
CA GLY A 42 -18.46 -34.97 -8.07
C GLY A 42 -19.04 -34.80 -6.65
N GLY A 43 -18.22 -35.03 -5.61
CA GLY A 43 -18.62 -34.79 -4.22
C GLY A 43 -18.86 -33.31 -3.90
N TYR A 44 -18.00 -32.44 -4.41
CA TYR A 44 -18.15 -30.99 -4.28
C TYR A 44 -19.37 -30.45 -5.02
N ILE A 45 -19.54 -30.84 -6.28
CA ILE A 45 -20.66 -30.43 -7.14
C ILE A 45 -21.98 -30.97 -6.57
N GLY A 46 -22.02 -32.25 -6.17
CA GLY A 46 -23.20 -32.84 -5.54
C GLY A 46 -23.59 -32.15 -4.24
N GLY A 47 -22.60 -31.79 -3.41
CA GLY A 47 -22.82 -30.97 -2.20
C GLY A 47 -23.40 -29.60 -2.53
N LEU A 48 -22.88 -28.96 -3.58
CA LEU A 48 -23.39 -27.65 -4.04
C LEU A 48 -24.84 -27.76 -4.51
N CYS A 49 -25.16 -28.76 -5.32
CA CYS A 49 -26.54 -29.01 -5.79
C CYS A 49 -27.47 -29.27 -4.60
N LEU A 50 -27.04 -30.07 -3.64
CA LEU A 50 -27.85 -30.41 -2.45
C LEU A 50 -28.11 -29.16 -1.58
N VAL A 51 -27.09 -28.36 -1.30
CA VAL A 51 -27.25 -27.12 -0.51
C VAL A 51 -28.14 -26.12 -1.24
N THR A 52 -27.94 -25.97 -2.57
CA THR A 52 -28.76 -25.09 -3.39
C THR A 52 -30.23 -25.54 -3.36
N ALA A 53 -30.51 -26.84 -3.54
CA ALA A 53 -31.86 -27.41 -3.48
C ALA A 53 -32.48 -27.22 -2.09
N SER A 54 -31.72 -27.45 -1.01
CA SER A 54 -32.18 -27.24 0.35
C SER A 54 -32.52 -25.76 0.63
N MET A 55 -31.68 -24.81 0.15
CA MET A 55 -31.99 -23.39 0.24
C MET A 55 -33.26 -23.01 -0.53
N LEU A 56 -33.43 -23.54 -1.76
CA LEU A 56 -34.63 -23.30 -2.55
C LEU A 56 -35.90 -23.88 -1.90
N ALA A 57 -35.80 -25.08 -1.31
CA ALA A 57 -36.89 -25.65 -0.53
C ALA A 57 -37.23 -24.77 0.69
N GLY A 58 -36.23 -24.23 1.38
CA GLY A 58 -36.46 -23.27 2.48
C GLY A 58 -37.11 -21.97 1.97
N VAL A 59 -36.69 -21.45 0.83
CA VAL A 59 -37.34 -20.28 0.21
C VAL A 59 -38.78 -20.59 -0.15
N ALA A 60 -39.05 -21.74 -0.76
CA ALA A 60 -40.42 -22.17 -1.11
C ALA A 60 -41.32 -22.33 0.11
N ALA A 61 -40.79 -22.83 1.24
CA ALA A 61 -41.53 -22.97 2.48
C ALA A 61 -41.90 -21.64 3.17
N VAL A 62 -41.10 -20.58 2.95
CA VAL A 62 -41.37 -19.23 3.48
C VAL A 62 -42.26 -18.40 2.56
N MET A 63 -42.40 -18.80 1.29
CA MET A 63 -43.24 -18.06 0.34
C MET A 63 -44.71 -18.12 0.72
N PRO A 64 -45.42 -16.99 0.72
CA PRO A 64 -46.85 -16.96 0.90
C PRO A 64 -47.56 -17.79 -0.16
N ALA A 65 -48.68 -18.40 0.24
CA ALA A 65 -49.51 -19.15 -0.72
C ALA A 65 -49.98 -18.26 -1.84
N VAL A 66 -49.80 -18.72 -3.07
CA VAL A 66 -50.18 -18.01 -4.32
C VAL A 66 -51.14 -18.89 -5.13
N PRO A 67 -52.40 -19.05 -4.72
CA PRO A 67 -53.37 -19.87 -5.42
C PRO A 67 -53.52 -19.42 -6.89
N GLY A 68 -53.55 -20.36 -7.81
CA GLY A 68 -53.61 -20.07 -9.26
C GLY A 68 -52.31 -19.63 -9.93
N HIS A 69 -51.22 -19.41 -9.19
CA HIS A 69 -49.92 -18.93 -9.75
C HIS A 69 -48.78 -19.93 -9.51
N THR A 70 -49.06 -21.19 -9.27
CA THR A 70 -48.05 -22.23 -8.95
C THR A 70 -47.00 -22.39 -10.07
N ALA A 71 -47.40 -22.29 -11.33
CA ALA A 71 -46.46 -22.33 -12.48
C ALA A 71 -45.52 -21.14 -12.48
N LEU A 72 -45.98 -19.95 -12.17
CA LEU A 72 -45.15 -18.75 -12.05
C LEU A 72 -44.18 -18.83 -10.89
N LEU A 73 -44.61 -19.35 -9.73
CA LEU A 73 -43.76 -19.62 -8.58
C LEU A 73 -42.69 -20.66 -8.93
N ALA A 74 -43.04 -21.74 -9.61
CA ALA A 74 -42.06 -22.74 -10.04
C ALA A 74 -41.03 -22.15 -11.02
N LEU A 75 -41.49 -21.34 -12.01
CA LEU A 75 -40.59 -20.60 -12.90
C LEU A 75 -39.66 -19.66 -12.14
N TRP A 76 -40.20 -18.90 -11.17
CA TRP A 76 -39.40 -18.02 -10.33
C TRP A 76 -38.35 -18.78 -9.54
N LEU A 77 -38.68 -19.90 -8.90
CA LEU A 77 -37.72 -20.75 -8.16
C LEU A 77 -36.66 -21.33 -9.12
N LEU A 78 -37.01 -21.70 -10.35
CA LEU A 78 -36.05 -22.16 -11.34
C LEU A 78 -35.06 -21.06 -11.73
N ILE A 79 -35.52 -19.83 -11.96
CA ILE A 79 -34.67 -18.67 -12.25
C ILE A 79 -33.80 -18.31 -11.03
N LEU A 80 -34.39 -18.34 -9.83
CA LEU A 80 -33.69 -18.04 -8.59
C LEU A 80 -32.61 -19.09 -8.23
N ALA A 81 -32.71 -20.31 -8.77
CA ALA A 81 -31.73 -21.38 -8.52
C ALA A 81 -30.28 -20.94 -8.81
N LEU A 82 -30.07 -20.14 -9.86
CA LEU A 82 -28.74 -19.66 -10.22
C LEU A 82 -28.21 -18.66 -9.18
N PRO A 83 -28.90 -17.56 -8.81
CA PRO A 83 -28.49 -16.68 -7.71
C PRO A 83 -28.29 -17.41 -6.37
N VAL A 84 -29.18 -18.34 -6.01
CA VAL A 84 -29.04 -19.13 -4.76
C VAL A 84 -27.80 -20.02 -4.80
N SER A 85 -27.44 -20.57 -5.98
CA SER A 85 -26.21 -21.36 -6.12
C SER A 85 -24.95 -20.58 -5.75
N GLU A 86 -24.93 -19.24 -5.92
CA GLU A 86 -23.81 -18.41 -5.51
C GLU A 86 -23.70 -18.32 -3.96
N VAL A 87 -24.84 -18.20 -3.28
CA VAL A 87 -24.87 -18.22 -1.82
C VAL A 87 -24.40 -19.58 -1.29
N ALA A 88 -24.89 -20.67 -1.90
CA ALA A 88 -24.48 -22.02 -1.58
C ALA A 88 -22.97 -22.22 -1.81
N MET A 89 -22.45 -21.73 -2.93
CA MET A 89 -21.01 -21.74 -3.25
C MET A 89 -20.20 -21.02 -2.21
N ALA A 90 -20.57 -19.78 -1.87
CA ALA A 90 -19.89 -18.97 -0.89
C ALA A 90 -19.89 -19.64 0.51
N ALA A 91 -21.01 -20.25 0.91
CA ALA A 91 -21.13 -20.99 2.17
C ALA A 91 -20.23 -22.25 2.18
N ILE A 92 -20.26 -23.05 1.11
CA ILE A 92 -19.43 -24.25 0.99
C ILE A 92 -17.95 -23.88 0.96
N ASN A 93 -17.55 -22.89 0.18
CA ASN A 93 -16.16 -22.44 0.12
C ASN A 93 -15.66 -21.98 1.49
N ARG A 94 -16.51 -21.29 2.25
CA ARG A 94 -16.21 -20.88 3.63
C ARG A 94 -16.05 -22.08 4.55
N LEU A 95 -16.94 -23.06 4.44
CA LEU A 95 -16.86 -24.30 5.20
C LEU A 95 -15.60 -25.09 4.86
N VAL A 96 -15.24 -25.19 3.58
CA VAL A 96 -14.02 -25.85 3.11
C VAL A 96 -12.79 -25.15 3.67
N ALA A 97 -12.68 -23.84 3.53
CA ALA A 97 -11.56 -23.06 4.06
C ALA A 97 -11.42 -23.22 5.59
N TRP A 98 -12.55 -23.25 6.30
CA TRP A 98 -12.56 -23.47 7.74
C TRP A 98 -12.21 -24.90 8.15
N ARG A 99 -12.67 -25.91 7.38
CA ARG A 99 -12.57 -27.32 7.75
C ARG A 99 -11.24 -27.94 7.33
N PHE A 100 -10.73 -27.59 6.15
CA PHE A 100 -9.52 -28.16 5.57
C PHE A 100 -8.30 -27.27 5.77
N GLY A 101 -8.48 -25.96 5.86
CA GLY A 101 -7.42 -24.96 5.91
C GLY A 101 -6.65 -24.86 4.58
N ALA A 102 -5.71 -23.92 4.54
CA ALA A 102 -4.84 -23.76 3.39
C ALA A 102 -3.85 -24.91 3.25
N MET A 103 -3.62 -25.37 2.04
CA MET A 103 -2.59 -26.35 1.68
C MET A 103 -1.37 -25.65 1.06
N PRO A 104 -0.41 -25.15 1.86
CA PRO A 104 0.75 -24.45 1.34
C PRO A 104 1.62 -25.44 0.55
N LEU A 105 2.12 -24.99 -0.59
CA LEU A 105 3.06 -25.76 -1.38
C LEU A 105 4.45 -25.73 -0.73
N PRO A 106 5.18 -26.85 -0.68
CA PRO A 106 6.54 -26.86 -0.15
C PRO A 106 7.47 -26.00 -1.00
N ALA A 107 8.53 -25.47 -0.41
CA ALA A 107 9.51 -24.61 -1.06
C ALA A 107 10.93 -25.01 -0.68
N LEU A 108 11.87 -24.71 -1.57
CA LEU A 108 13.30 -24.67 -1.24
C LEU A 108 13.62 -23.29 -0.69
N GLU A 109 14.38 -23.24 0.37
CA GLU A 109 15.01 -22.01 0.81
C GLU A 109 16.23 -21.72 -0.08
N LEU A 110 16.21 -20.60 -0.78
CA LEU A 110 17.29 -20.15 -1.66
C LEU A 110 18.11 -19.06 -0.94
N ALA A 111 18.74 -19.41 0.18
CA ALA A 111 19.44 -18.47 1.05
C ALA A 111 20.51 -17.66 0.31
N ASP A 112 21.26 -18.31 -0.59
CA ASP A 112 22.30 -17.67 -1.41
C ASP A 112 21.75 -16.97 -2.66
N GLY A 113 20.43 -16.99 -2.85
CA GLY A 113 19.76 -16.47 -4.05
C GLY A 113 19.48 -17.54 -5.10
N ILE A 114 18.95 -17.11 -6.25
CA ILE A 114 18.59 -18.00 -7.35
C ILE A 114 19.85 -18.43 -8.10
N PRO A 115 20.18 -19.74 -8.16
CA PRO A 115 21.35 -20.22 -8.89
C PRO A 115 21.12 -20.18 -10.41
N ALA A 116 22.20 -20.23 -11.20
CA ALA A 116 22.16 -20.23 -12.66
C ALA A 116 21.32 -21.38 -13.26
N SER A 117 21.27 -22.53 -12.59
CA SER A 117 20.42 -23.68 -12.99
C SER A 117 18.93 -23.43 -12.87
N LEU A 118 18.52 -22.38 -12.16
CA LEU A 118 17.14 -21.92 -11.97
C LEU A 118 16.94 -20.51 -12.54
N ARG A 119 17.79 -20.07 -13.48
CA ARG A 119 17.70 -18.77 -14.11
C ARG A 119 16.27 -18.46 -14.49
N THR A 120 15.78 -17.30 -14.04
CA THR A 120 14.39 -16.90 -14.20
C THR A 120 14.30 -15.54 -14.90
N LEU A 121 13.45 -15.44 -15.90
CA LEU A 121 13.13 -14.20 -16.59
C LEU A 121 11.82 -13.65 -16.03
N VAL A 122 11.85 -12.42 -15.51
CA VAL A 122 10.65 -11.67 -15.11
C VAL A 122 10.17 -10.89 -16.33
N ALA A 123 9.04 -11.30 -16.89
CA ALA A 123 8.47 -10.76 -18.12
C ALA A 123 7.29 -9.84 -17.81
N VAL A 124 7.34 -8.59 -18.30
CA VAL A 124 6.25 -7.60 -18.16
C VAL A 124 5.71 -7.25 -19.54
N PRO A 125 4.63 -7.91 -20.01
CA PRO A 125 3.97 -7.58 -21.26
C PRO A 125 3.31 -6.20 -21.18
N THR A 126 3.67 -5.31 -22.09
CA THR A 126 3.21 -3.91 -22.13
C THR A 126 2.84 -3.51 -23.56
N LEU A 127 1.96 -2.51 -23.67
CA LEU A 127 1.67 -1.84 -24.95
C LEU A 127 2.43 -0.51 -25.01
N LEU A 128 2.93 -0.17 -26.19
CA LEU A 128 3.61 1.09 -26.47
C LEU A 128 2.56 2.19 -26.75
N GLY A 129 1.95 2.73 -25.69
CA GLY A 129 0.87 3.72 -25.79
C GLY A 129 1.34 5.15 -25.89
N GLY A 130 2.34 5.54 -25.11
CA GLY A 130 2.91 6.88 -25.04
C GLY A 130 4.17 6.95 -24.19
N GLU A 131 4.80 8.12 -24.15
CA GLU A 131 6.07 8.34 -23.45
C GLU A 131 5.94 8.20 -21.93
N ASP A 132 4.93 8.83 -21.34
CA ASP A 132 4.71 8.80 -19.88
C ASP A 132 4.47 7.37 -19.38
N GLU A 133 3.67 6.59 -20.13
CA GLU A 133 3.40 5.18 -19.78
C GLU A 133 4.68 4.34 -19.88
N LEU A 134 5.49 4.59 -20.89
CA LEU A 134 6.76 3.91 -21.10
C LEU A 134 7.74 4.18 -19.96
N ILE A 135 7.90 5.44 -19.56
CA ILE A 135 8.76 5.84 -18.45
C ILE A 135 8.28 5.15 -17.15
N GLU A 136 6.99 5.18 -16.87
CA GLU A 136 6.42 4.53 -15.69
C GLU A 136 6.70 3.02 -15.69
N GLN A 137 6.62 2.34 -16.83
CA GLN A 137 6.89 0.90 -16.91
C GLN A 137 8.38 0.58 -16.71
N ILE A 138 9.29 1.43 -17.18
CA ILE A 138 10.73 1.26 -16.97
C ILE A 138 11.09 1.49 -15.50
N GLU A 139 10.52 2.51 -14.86
CA GLU A 139 10.69 2.74 -13.42
C GLU A 139 10.14 1.57 -12.60
N ARG A 140 8.98 1.01 -12.96
CA ARG A 140 8.44 -0.18 -12.32
C ARG A 140 9.33 -1.40 -12.49
N LEU A 141 9.92 -1.58 -13.67
CA LEU A 141 10.85 -2.67 -13.91
C LEU A 141 12.09 -2.56 -13.01
N GLU A 142 12.61 -1.34 -12.80
CA GLU A 142 13.68 -1.08 -11.83
C GLU A 142 13.24 -1.42 -10.40
N VAL A 143 12.04 -1.01 -9.99
CA VAL A 143 11.49 -1.32 -8.66
C VAL A 143 11.33 -2.84 -8.48
N HIS A 144 10.89 -3.58 -9.49
CA HIS A 144 10.83 -5.03 -9.43
C HIS A 144 12.20 -5.66 -9.17
N TYR A 145 13.25 -5.16 -9.81
CA TYR A 145 14.62 -5.59 -9.53
C TYR A 145 15.07 -5.24 -8.11
N LEU A 146 14.83 -4.01 -7.67
CA LEU A 146 15.26 -3.53 -6.36
C LEU A 146 14.56 -4.29 -5.21
N SER A 147 13.30 -4.67 -5.39
CA SER A 147 12.52 -5.46 -4.43
C SER A 147 12.79 -6.96 -4.50
N ALA A 148 13.28 -7.48 -5.62
CA ALA A 148 13.58 -8.90 -5.80
C ALA A 148 14.76 -9.36 -4.95
N GLY A 149 14.77 -10.64 -4.60
CA GLY A 149 15.87 -11.31 -3.92
C GLY A 149 17.17 -11.30 -4.72
N ARG A 150 18.18 -12.02 -4.21
CA ARG A 150 19.48 -12.21 -4.89
C ARG A 150 19.40 -13.31 -5.93
N GLY A 151 20.35 -13.33 -6.84
CA GLY A 151 20.61 -14.44 -7.77
C GLY A 151 20.35 -14.11 -9.22
N ASP A 152 20.21 -15.15 -10.02
CA ASP A 152 20.16 -15.08 -11.48
C ASP A 152 18.74 -14.77 -11.98
N LEU A 153 18.34 -13.48 -11.85
CA LEU A 153 17.10 -12.90 -12.35
C LEU A 153 17.41 -11.92 -13.47
N VAL A 154 16.67 -12.02 -14.56
CA VAL A 154 16.67 -11.10 -15.69
C VAL A 154 15.29 -10.47 -15.81
N PHE A 155 15.20 -9.18 -16.10
CA PHE A 155 13.96 -8.42 -16.18
C PHE A 155 13.72 -7.96 -17.61
N ALA A 156 12.61 -8.36 -18.21
CA ALA A 156 12.29 -8.05 -19.59
C ALA A 156 10.99 -7.25 -19.72
N LEU A 157 11.06 -6.11 -20.38
CA LEU A 157 9.89 -5.37 -20.85
C LEU A 157 9.53 -5.88 -22.25
N LEU A 158 8.36 -6.50 -22.38
CA LEU A 158 7.88 -7.06 -23.64
C LEU A 158 6.90 -6.08 -24.29
N LEU A 159 7.32 -5.42 -25.38
CA LEU A 159 6.58 -4.33 -26.01
C LEU A 159 5.83 -4.80 -27.25
N ASP A 160 4.54 -4.49 -27.32
CA ASP A 160 3.74 -4.50 -28.55
C ASP A 160 3.35 -3.07 -28.90
N GLY A 161 3.30 -2.74 -30.18
CA GLY A 161 2.65 -1.52 -30.62
C GLY A 161 1.13 -1.57 -30.43
N VAL A 162 0.51 -0.42 -30.19
CA VAL A 162 -0.96 -0.28 -30.17
C VAL A 162 -1.55 -0.70 -31.51
N ASP A 163 -2.74 -1.28 -31.52
CA ASP A 163 -3.48 -1.66 -32.74
C ASP A 163 -3.62 -0.44 -33.68
N CYS A 164 -3.33 -0.65 -34.95
CA CYS A 164 -3.32 0.41 -35.95
C CYS A 164 -3.81 -0.08 -37.32
N THR A 165 -4.20 0.86 -38.17
CA THR A 165 -4.55 0.58 -39.59
C THR A 165 -3.32 0.37 -40.47
N GLN A 166 -2.12 0.69 -39.97
CA GLN A 166 -0.84 0.59 -40.69
C GLN A 166 0.16 -0.24 -39.87
N ALA A 167 1.15 -0.84 -40.52
CA ALA A 167 2.19 -1.63 -39.88
C ALA A 167 3.00 -0.83 -38.86
N GLU A 168 3.32 0.42 -39.19
CA GLU A 168 4.08 1.35 -38.37
C GLU A 168 3.28 2.62 -38.13
N ARG A 169 3.34 3.13 -36.91
CA ARG A 169 2.72 4.40 -36.52
C ARG A 169 3.81 5.48 -36.40
N PRO A 170 3.54 6.71 -36.88
CA PRO A 170 4.44 7.82 -36.63
C PRO A 170 4.77 7.98 -35.15
N GLY A 171 6.07 8.04 -34.82
CA GLY A 171 6.56 8.14 -33.44
C GLY A 171 6.93 6.83 -32.75
N ASP A 172 6.54 5.66 -33.27
CA ASP A 172 6.88 4.36 -32.65
C ASP A 172 8.41 4.16 -32.53
N THR A 173 9.15 4.45 -33.60
CA THR A 173 10.61 4.31 -33.63
C THR A 173 11.32 5.23 -32.64
N GLU A 174 10.81 6.44 -32.43
CA GLU A 174 11.33 7.39 -31.45
C GLU A 174 11.10 6.89 -30.02
N LEU A 175 9.89 6.40 -29.72
CA LEU A 175 9.55 5.80 -28.41
C LEU A 175 10.42 4.57 -28.13
N LEU A 176 10.61 3.69 -29.12
CA LEU A 176 11.47 2.52 -28.98
C LEU A 176 12.93 2.89 -28.73
N THR A 177 13.43 3.89 -29.42
CA THR A 177 14.79 4.40 -29.21
C THR A 177 14.98 4.97 -27.80
N ARG A 178 13.99 5.73 -27.29
CA ARG A 178 14.00 6.24 -25.92
C ARG A 178 13.95 5.10 -24.89
N ALA A 179 13.10 4.10 -25.13
CA ALA A 179 13.01 2.92 -24.27
C ALA A 179 14.35 2.18 -24.19
N ALA A 180 15.01 1.96 -25.35
CA ALA A 180 16.30 1.29 -25.39
C ALA A 180 17.38 2.04 -24.61
N ARG A 181 17.45 3.37 -24.75
CA ARG A 181 18.38 4.21 -23.98
C ARG A 181 18.12 4.15 -22.48
N ALA A 182 16.85 4.16 -22.07
CA ALA A 182 16.48 4.09 -20.66
C ALA A 182 16.85 2.71 -20.08
N ILE A 183 16.60 1.62 -20.79
CA ILE A 183 17.02 0.26 -20.39
C ILE A 183 18.55 0.14 -20.30
N GLU A 184 19.28 0.73 -21.25
CA GLU A 184 20.75 0.76 -21.20
C GLU A 184 21.24 1.53 -19.95
N THR A 185 20.61 2.66 -19.64
CA THR A 185 20.90 3.42 -18.40
C THR A 185 20.71 2.56 -17.15
N LEU A 186 19.65 1.73 -17.10
CA LEU A 186 19.45 0.78 -15.99
C LEU A 186 20.55 -0.30 -15.95
N ASN A 187 20.97 -0.83 -17.09
CA ASN A 187 22.05 -1.80 -17.16
C ASN A 187 23.40 -1.23 -16.70
N VAL A 188 23.71 0.00 -17.07
CA VAL A 188 24.92 0.71 -16.59
C VAL A 188 24.84 0.93 -15.07
N ARG A 189 23.67 1.36 -14.56
CA ARG A 189 23.46 1.65 -13.12
C ARG A 189 23.58 0.41 -12.24
N HIS A 190 23.03 -0.71 -12.67
CA HIS A 190 22.88 -1.92 -11.83
C HIS A 190 23.82 -3.07 -12.21
N GLY A 191 24.55 -2.93 -13.29
CA GLY A 191 25.47 -3.93 -13.80
C GLY A 191 24.78 -5.18 -14.39
N PRO A 192 25.53 -6.07 -15.04
CA PRO A 192 24.99 -7.27 -15.67
C PRO A 192 24.54 -8.32 -14.65
N SER A 193 23.70 -9.25 -15.09
CA SER A 193 23.43 -10.53 -14.41
C SER A 193 24.49 -11.57 -14.81
N ALA A 194 24.46 -12.74 -14.15
CA ALA A 194 25.36 -13.85 -14.54
C ALA A 194 25.09 -14.36 -15.98
N GLY A 195 23.93 -14.08 -16.54
CA GLY A 195 23.53 -14.52 -17.90
C GLY A 195 23.59 -13.43 -18.97
N GLY A 196 24.14 -12.26 -18.68
CA GLY A 196 24.20 -11.14 -19.62
C GLY A 196 23.51 -9.87 -19.08
N PRO A 197 22.96 -9.00 -19.93
CA PRO A 197 22.25 -7.80 -19.49
C PRO A 197 21.13 -8.13 -18.49
N ARG A 198 21.03 -7.32 -17.44
CA ARG A 198 20.04 -7.52 -16.38
C ARG A 198 18.65 -7.09 -16.81
N PHE A 199 18.56 -6.04 -17.59
CA PHE A 199 17.31 -5.49 -18.12
C PHE A 199 17.29 -5.64 -19.63
N LEU A 200 16.19 -6.11 -20.16
CA LEU A 200 15.97 -6.35 -21.59
C LEU A 200 14.75 -5.57 -22.06
N MET A 201 14.83 -5.05 -23.26
CA MET A 201 13.70 -4.56 -24.04
C MET A 201 13.50 -5.51 -25.22
N LEU A 202 12.36 -6.18 -25.28
CA LEU A 202 11.98 -7.07 -26.38
C LEU A 202 10.74 -6.51 -27.06
N HIS A 203 10.87 -6.05 -28.30
CA HIS A 203 9.80 -5.45 -29.07
C HIS A 203 9.36 -6.39 -30.18
N ARG A 204 8.01 -6.51 -30.41
CA ARG A 204 7.45 -7.26 -31.53
C ARG A 204 6.96 -6.32 -32.63
N ARG A 205 7.25 -6.68 -33.89
CA ARG A 205 6.60 -6.05 -35.04
C ARG A 205 5.11 -6.39 -35.08
N ARG A 206 4.28 -5.46 -35.54
CA ARG A 206 2.88 -5.73 -35.83
C ARG A 206 2.72 -6.68 -37.02
N VAL A 207 1.70 -7.51 -36.96
CA VAL A 207 1.28 -8.39 -38.05
C VAL A 207 -0.16 -8.03 -38.41
N PHE A 208 -0.49 -8.05 -39.70
CA PHE A 208 -1.87 -7.83 -40.12
C PHE A 208 -2.72 -9.04 -39.79
N ASP A 209 -3.75 -8.82 -39.02
CA ASP A 209 -4.73 -9.83 -38.65
C ASP A 209 -5.99 -9.65 -39.50
N ALA A 210 -6.26 -10.62 -40.38
CA ALA A 210 -7.40 -10.58 -41.30
C ALA A 210 -8.75 -10.73 -40.59
N THR A 211 -8.76 -11.36 -39.38
CA THR A 211 -9.98 -11.53 -38.58
C THR A 211 -10.33 -10.30 -37.79
N GLN A 212 -9.31 -9.55 -37.35
CA GLN A 212 -9.43 -8.29 -36.61
C GLN A 212 -9.44 -7.05 -37.53
N GLN A 213 -9.01 -7.17 -38.76
CA GLN A 213 -8.88 -6.09 -39.75
C GLN A 213 -7.97 -4.95 -39.30
N CYS A 214 -6.89 -5.27 -38.58
CA CYS A 214 -5.92 -4.30 -38.11
C CYS A 214 -4.52 -4.91 -37.98
N TRP A 215 -3.51 -4.03 -37.91
CA TRP A 215 -2.14 -4.39 -37.58
C TRP A 215 -1.97 -4.43 -36.06
N MET A 216 -1.59 -5.59 -35.50
CA MET A 216 -1.48 -5.82 -34.07
C MET A 216 -0.37 -6.80 -33.73
N GLY A 217 -0.01 -6.91 -32.45
CA GLY A 217 0.85 -7.99 -31.96
C GLY A 217 0.09 -9.33 -32.05
N TRP A 218 0.67 -10.30 -32.79
CA TRP A 218 0.06 -11.63 -32.99
C TRP A 218 -0.39 -12.26 -31.66
N GLU A 219 -1.65 -12.68 -31.62
CA GLU A 219 -2.27 -13.34 -30.47
C GLU A 219 -2.08 -12.60 -29.13
N ARG A 220 -1.84 -11.31 -29.18
CA ARG A 220 -1.71 -10.44 -27.99
C ARG A 220 -0.75 -11.02 -26.93
N LYS A 221 -1.18 -11.11 -25.66
CA LYS A 221 -0.35 -11.60 -24.54
C LYS A 221 0.01 -13.08 -24.72
N ARG A 222 -0.92 -13.92 -25.17
CA ARG A 222 -0.67 -15.35 -25.41
C ARG A 222 0.45 -15.58 -26.42
N GLY A 223 0.31 -14.98 -27.59
CA GLY A 223 1.32 -15.09 -28.64
C GLY A 223 2.66 -14.49 -28.22
N LYS A 224 2.63 -13.37 -27.49
CA LYS A 224 3.84 -12.72 -26.97
C LYS A 224 4.65 -13.65 -26.05
N LEU A 225 3.98 -14.34 -25.13
CA LEU A 225 4.64 -15.29 -24.22
C LEU A 225 5.08 -16.57 -24.95
N HIS A 226 4.26 -17.08 -25.87
CA HIS A 226 4.61 -18.22 -26.70
C HIS A 226 5.87 -17.94 -27.56
N GLU A 227 5.89 -16.82 -28.28
CA GLU A 227 7.07 -16.42 -29.06
C GLU A 227 8.30 -16.15 -28.18
N LEU A 228 8.12 -15.58 -27.00
CA LEU A 228 9.19 -15.42 -26.02
C LEU A 228 9.78 -16.79 -25.63
N ASN A 229 8.93 -17.76 -25.33
CA ASN A 229 9.39 -19.11 -24.95
C ASN A 229 10.18 -19.79 -26.06
N ARG A 230 9.70 -19.65 -27.32
CA ARG A 230 10.39 -20.13 -28.52
C ARG A 230 11.73 -19.43 -28.73
N LEU A 231 11.77 -18.10 -28.58
CA LEU A 231 12.98 -17.30 -28.67
C LEU A 231 14.01 -17.72 -27.61
N LEU A 232 13.58 -17.97 -26.36
CA LEU A 232 14.41 -18.48 -25.27
C LEU A 232 14.92 -19.92 -25.51
N ARG A 233 14.36 -20.63 -26.48
CA ARG A 233 14.81 -21.96 -26.95
C ARG A 233 15.52 -21.90 -28.31
N GLY A 234 15.88 -20.70 -28.78
CA GLY A 234 16.70 -20.49 -29.97
C GLY A 234 15.92 -20.37 -31.28
N ALA A 235 14.60 -20.19 -31.25
CA ALA A 235 13.82 -19.93 -32.46
C ALA A 235 14.17 -18.55 -33.03
N THR A 236 14.31 -18.45 -34.34
CA THR A 236 14.60 -17.21 -35.08
C THR A 236 13.38 -16.70 -35.87
N ASP A 237 12.36 -17.55 -36.03
CA ASP A 237 11.11 -17.27 -36.74
C ASP A 237 10.06 -16.66 -35.78
N THR A 238 10.42 -15.56 -35.12
CA THR A 238 9.56 -14.83 -34.21
C THR A 238 9.25 -13.42 -34.72
N THR A 239 8.21 -12.78 -34.17
CA THR A 239 7.93 -11.37 -34.46
C THR A 239 8.76 -10.41 -33.60
N PHE A 240 9.55 -10.93 -32.64
CA PHE A 240 10.50 -10.12 -31.88
C PHE A 240 11.64 -9.64 -32.78
N VAL A 241 11.88 -8.33 -32.75
CA VAL A 241 12.92 -7.67 -33.53
C VAL A 241 13.68 -6.67 -32.68
N ALA A 242 15.00 -6.61 -32.88
CA ALA A 242 15.84 -5.54 -32.32
C ALA A 242 15.67 -4.26 -33.16
N LEU A 243 16.21 -3.14 -32.68
CA LEU A 243 16.11 -1.84 -33.39
C LEU A 243 16.79 -1.84 -34.78
N ASP A 244 17.77 -2.69 -34.99
CA ASP A 244 18.47 -2.92 -36.25
C ASP A 244 17.76 -3.93 -37.17
N GLY A 245 16.61 -4.44 -36.77
CA GLY A 245 15.83 -5.45 -37.50
C GLY A 245 16.31 -6.89 -37.31
N SER A 246 17.37 -7.13 -36.55
CA SER A 246 17.85 -8.48 -36.22
C SER A 246 17.00 -9.19 -35.16
N THR A 247 17.20 -10.50 -34.96
CA THR A 247 16.65 -11.23 -33.85
C THR A 247 17.30 -10.77 -32.55
N PRO A 248 16.53 -10.36 -31.51
CA PRO A 248 17.12 -9.82 -30.29
C PRO A 248 17.85 -10.91 -29.50
N ALA A 249 19.00 -10.53 -28.90
CA ALA A 249 19.73 -11.41 -28.02
C ALA A 249 18.99 -11.65 -26.71
N VAL A 250 18.87 -12.91 -26.30
CA VAL A 250 18.23 -13.31 -25.04
C VAL A 250 19.17 -14.19 -24.20
N PRO A 251 19.04 -14.20 -22.87
CA PRO A 251 19.88 -15.02 -22.03
C PRO A 251 19.62 -16.52 -22.26
N SER A 252 20.72 -17.29 -22.37
CA SER A 252 20.66 -18.73 -22.50
C SER A 252 20.32 -19.41 -21.18
N GLY A 253 19.77 -20.63 -21.21
CA GLY A 253 19.51 -21.44 -20.03
C GLY A 253 18.42 -20.92 -19.08
N VAL A 254 17.53 -20.04 -19.55
CA VAL A 254 16.36 -19.62 -18.78
C VAL A 254 15.45 -20.81 -18.58
N ARG A 255 15.18 -21.14 -17.31
CA ARG A 255 14.31 -22.25 -16.93
C ARG A 255 12.89 -21.82 -16.69
N TYR A 256 12.70 -20.72 -15.99
CA TYR A 256 11.39 -20.23 -15.59
C TYR A 256 11.12 -18.84 -16.16
N VAL A 257 9.86 -18.58 -16.44
CA VAL A 257 9.36 -17.23 -16.73
C VAL A 257 8.37 -16.85 -15.63
N LEU A 258 8.59 -15.70 -14.99
CA LEU A 258 7.64 -15.05 -14.09
C LEU A 258 6.94 -13.95 -14.88
N THR A 259 5.69 -14.18 -15.28
CA THR A 259 4.89 -13.18 -15.99
C THR A 259 4.10 -12.30 -15.03
N LEU A 260 4.12 -11.00 -15.27
CA LEU A 260 3.38 -9.98 -14.53
C LEU A 260 2.59 -9.14 -15.52
N ASP A 261 1.43 -8.60 -15.13
CA ASP A 261 0.78 -7.56 -15.94
C ASP A 261 1.44 -6.19 -15.68
N ALA A 262 1.25 -5.25 -16.58
CA ALA A 262 1.84 -3.91 -16.49
C ALA A 262 1.45 -3.13 -15.22
N ASP A 263 0.30 -3.44 -14.62
CA ASP A 263 -0.21 -2.86 -13.37
C ASP A 263 0.07 -3.73 -12.12
N THR A 264 0.74 -4.89 -12.29
CA THR A 264 1.05 -5.80 -11.18
C THR A 264 2.33 -5.37 -10.47
N ARG A 265 2.30 -5.35 -9.14
CA ARG A 265 3.45 -5.05 -8.28
C ARG A 265 3.99 -6.33 -7.67
N LEU A 266 5.31 -6.47 -7.70
CA LEU A 266 6.04 -7.59 -7.13
C LEU A 266 6.55 -7.23 -5.72
N PRO A 267 5.96 -7.77 -4.64
CA PRO A 267 6.44 -7.54 -3.29
C PRO A 267 7.84 -8.12 -3.06
N ARG A 268 8.48 -7.68 -1.96
CA ARG A 268 9.80 -8.13 -1.55
C ARG A 268 9.91 -9.66 -1.55
N ASP A 269 10.94 -10.18 -2.20
CA ASP A 269 11.29 -11.61 -2.28
C ASP A 269 10.22 -12.55 -2.88
N ALA A 270 9.12 -12.00 -3.42
CA ALA A 270 8.07 -12.84 -4.01
C ALA A 270 8.60 -13.70 -5.17
N ALA A 271 9.47 -13.14 -6.02
CA ALA A 271 10.12 -13.89 -7.11
C ALA A 271 10.99 -15.03 -6.58
N LEU A 272 11.84 -14.75 -5.59
CA LEU A 272 12.72 -15.76 -4.96
C LEU A 272 11.90 -16.92 -4.36
N ARG A 273 10.82 -16.59 -3.64
CA ARG A 273 9.94 -17.59 -3.02
C ARG A 273 9.17 -18.40 -4.06
N LEU A 274 8.73 -17.79 -5.17
CA LEU A 274 8.08 -18.49 -6.27
C LEU A 274 9.04 -19.47 -6.94
N VAL A 275 10.28 -19.05 -7.23
CA VAL A 275 11.31 -19.93 -7.78
C VAL A 275 11.62 -21.09 -6.83
N GLY A 276 11.75 -20.81 -5.54
CA GLY A 276 11.95 -21.85 -4.52
C GLY A 276 10.84 -22.90 -4.48
N LYS A 277 9.56 -22.46 -4.63
CA LYS A 277 8.43 -23.39 -4.74
C LYS A 277 8.46 -24.19 -6.03
N MET A 278 8.70 -23.53 -7.17
CA MET A 278 8.72 -24.18 -8.48
C MET A 278 9.85 -25.23 -8.57
N ALA A 279 11.00 -24.93 -7.98
CA ALA A 279 12.17 -25.81 -7.99
C ALA A 279 12.05 -27.01 -7.04
N HIS A 280 11.12 -26.96 -6.05
CA HIS A 280 10.96 -28.03 -5.09
C HIS A 280 10.55 -29.35 -5.78
N SER A 281 11.18 -30.48 -5.41
CA SER A 281 11.02 -31.76 -6.08
C SER A 281 9.57 -32.27 -6.16
N LEU A 282 8.74 -31.98 -5.16
CA LEU A 282 7.32 -32.38 -5.14
C LEU A 282 6.45 -31.53 -6.06
N ASN A 283 6.91 -30.33 -6.43
CA ASN A 283 6.18 -29.42 -7.31
C ASN A 283 6.61 -29.51 -8.76
N ARG A 284 7.72 -30.24 -9.07
CA ARG A 284 8.21 -30.39 -10.45
C ARG A 284 7.15 -31.01 -11.37
N PRO A 285 6.92 -30.42 -12.54
CA PRO A 285 5.90 -30.92 -13.48
C PRO A 285 6.27 -32.31 -14.00
N ARG A 286 5.24 -33.15 -14.12
CA ARG A 286 5.30 -34.43 -14.82
C ARG A 286 4.29 -34.43 -15.95
N PHE A 287 4.80 -34.31 -17.15
CA PHE A 287 3.99 -34.32 -18.37
C PHE A 287 3.66 -35.77 -18.79
N ASP A 288 2.40 -35.98 -19.20
CA ASP A 288 1.93 -37.25 -19.76
C ASP A 288 1.67 -37.08 -21.25
N PRO A 289 2.45 -37.70 -22.14
CA PRO A 289 2.27 -37.56 -23.57
C PRO A 289 0.94 -38.13 -24.12
N ALA A 290 0.36 -39.16 -23.45
CA ALA A 290 -0.90 -39.77 -23.89
C ALA A 290 -2.11 -38.85 -23.59
N LEU A 291 -2.06 -38.19 -22.43
CA LEU A 291 -3.06 -37.19 -22.03
C LEU A 291 -2.70 -35.79 -22.52
N GLN A 292 -1.46 -35.60 -23.01
CA GLN A 292 -0.93 -34.30 -23.43
C GLN A 292 -1.19 -33.21 -22.38
N ARG A 293 -0.93 -33.53 -21.12
CA ARG A 293 -1.09 -32.58 -20.01
C ARG A 293 -0.14 -32.90 -18.87
N VAL A 294 0.04 -31.96 -17.97
CA VAL A 294 0.77 -32.19 -16.70
C VAL A 294 -0.16 -32.92 -15.73
N VAL A 295 0.24 -34.11 -15.28
CA VAL A 295 -0.52 -34.98 -14.38
C VAL A 295 -0.01 -34.97 -12.94
N GLY A 296 1.21 -34.51 -12.71
CA GLY A 296 1.81 -34.44 -11.38
C GLY A 296 2.73 -33.21 -11.26
N GLY A 297 2.87 -32.68 -10.08
CA GLY A 297 3.51 -31.38 -9.89
C GLY A 297 2.76 -30.26 -10.60
N TYR A 298 3.42 -29.17 -10.95
CA TYR A 298 2.81 -27.98 -11.54
C TYR A 298 3.75 -27.39 -12.59
N ALA A 299 3.26 -27.12 -13.80
CA ALA A 299 4.03 -26.33 -14.75
C ALA A 299 3.84 -24.83 -14.52
N ILE A 300 2.75 -24.45 -13.84
CA ILE A 300 2.45 -23.05 -13.46
C ILE A 300 2.26 -22.97 -11.94
N LEU A 301 2.82 -21.96 -11.30
CA LEU A 301 2.44 -21.56 -9.95
C LEU A 301 1.86 -20.14 -9.99
N GLN A 302 0.59 -20.05 -9.61
CA GLN A 302 -0.15 -18.81 -9.46
C GLN A 302 0.04 -18.29 -8.03
N PRO A 303 0.62 -17.09 -7.80
CA PRO A 303 0.55 -16.45 -6.50
C PRO A 303 -0.85 -15.86 -6.27
N ARG A 304 -1.18 -15.57 -5.03
CA ARG A 304 -2.40 -14.85 -4.69
C ARG A 304 -2.31 -13.42 -5.22
N VAL A 305 -3.36 -12.96 -5.89
CA VAL A 305 -3.46 -11.57 -6.37
C VAL A 305 -4.44 -10.81 -5.46
N THR A 306 -3.96 -9.73 -4.85
CA THR A 306 -4.75 -8.87 -3.96
C THR A 306 -4.82 -7.46 -4.51
N PRO A 307 -5.95 -6.76 -4.33
CA PRO A 307 -6.04 -5.37 -4.71
C PRO A 307 -5.13 -4.52 -3.82
N SER A 308 -4.49 -3.50 -4.41
CA SER A 308 -3.75 -2.49 -3.66
C SER A 308 -4.69 -1.77 -2.70
N LEU A 309 -4.18 -1.48 -1.49
CA LEU A 309 -4.92 -0.66 -0.55
C LEU A 309 -4.98 0.78 -1.06
N PRO A 310 -6.17 1.41 -1.04
CA PRO A 310 -6.31 2.79 -1.52
C PRO A 310 -5.54 3.75 -0.61
N LEU A 311 -4.80 4.67 -1.22
CA LEU A 311 -4.19 5.79 -0.51
C LEU A 311 -5.28 6.80 -0.13
N ALA A 312 -5.36 7.20 1.14
CA ALA A 312 -6.36 8.15 1.62
C ALA A 312 -6.19 9.49 0.89
N GLY A 313 -7.25 9.91 0.22
CA GLY A 313 -7.26 11.17 -0.53
C GLY A 313 -6.81 11.07 -1.99
N LEU A 314 -6.36 9.90 -2.48
CA LEU A 314 -5.98 9.68 -3.86
C LEU A 314 -6.93 8.73 -4.62
N GLY A 315 -7.54 7.77 -3.93
CA GLY A 315 -8.47 6.80 -4.52
C GLY A 315 -9.92 7.31 -4.52
N SER A 316 -10.69 6.93 -5.54
CA SER A 316 -12.12 7.20 -5.60
C SER A 316 -12.90 6.33 -4.59
N PHE A 317 -14.15 6.70 -4.30
CA PHE A 317 -15.07 5.88 -3.51
C PHE A 317 -15.29 4.50 -4.15
N TYR A 318 -15.39 4.45 -5.48
CA TYR A 318 -15.53 3.20 -6.22
C TYR A 318 -14.31 2.30 -6.05
N GLN A 319 -13.09 2.85 -6.14
CA GLN A 319 -11.86 2.11 -5.92
C GLN A 319 -11.81 1.52 -4.49
N TRP A 320 -12.14 2.33 -3.49
CA TRP A 320 -12.15 1.89 -2.11
C TRP A 320 -13.09 0.71 -1.86
N ILE A 321 -14.32 0.74 -2.42
CA ILE A 321 -15.27 -0.37 -2.31
C ILE A 321 -14.78 -1.61 -3.08
N SER A 322 -14.18 -1.40 -4.26
CA SER A 322 -13.68 -2.49 -5.11
C SER A 322 -12.41 -3.15 -4.56
N SER A 323 -11.68 -2.47 -3.67
CA SER A 323 -10.50 -3.00 -2.96
C SER A 323 -10.84 -3.73 -1.66
N GLY A 324 -12.12 -3.91 -1.35
CA GLY A 324 -12.59 -4.56 -0.12
C GLY A 324 -12.20 -6.04 -0.01
N PRO A 325 -12.45 -6.66 1.16
CA PRO A 325 -12.12 -8.07 1.42
C PRO A 325 -12.78 -9.00 0.39
N GLY A 326 -12.01 -9.88 -0.20
CA GLY A 326 -12.48 -10.81 -1.24
C GLY A 326 -11.54 -10.87 -2.44
N GLY A 327 -10.65 -9.89 -2.57
CA GLY A 327 -9.68 -9.83 -3.65
C GLY A 327 -10.31 -9.77 -5.04
N MET A 328 -9.50 -10.02 -6.07
CA MET A 328 -9.95 -10.11 -7.45
C MET A 328 -10.33 -11.54 -7.86
N ASP A 329 -9.92 -12.53 -7.08
CA ASP A 329 -10.24 -13.93 -7.27
C ASP A 329 -11.36 -14.37 -6.30
N PRO A 330 -12.55 -14.66 -6.82
CA PRO A 330 -13.69 -15.08 -5.99
C PRO A 330 -13.52 -16.46 -5.35
N TYR A 331 -12.54 -17.25 -5.77
CA TYR A 331 -12.25 -18.58 -5.21
C TYR A 331 -11.18 -18.52 -4.11
N ALA A 332 -10.31 -17.52 -4.14
CA ALA A 332 -9.24 -17.38 -3.16
C ALA A 332 -9.73 -16.60 -1.92
N MET A 333 -9.62 -17.24 -0.78
CA MET A 333 -9.64 -16.58 0.53
C MET A 333 -8.25 -16.04 0.85
N PRO A 334 -8.07 -15.17 1.86
CA PRO A 334 -6.75 -14.58 2.15
C PRO A 334 -5.58 -15.57 2.28
N VAL A 335 -5.84 -16.85 2.53
CA VAL A 335 -4.80 -17.88 2.68
C VAL A 335 -5.22 -19.23 2.06
N SER A 336 -6.44 -19.36 1.50
CA SER A 336 -7.04 -20.64 1.09
C SER A 336 -7.67 -20.53 -0.29
N ASP A 337 -7.49 -21.55 -1.12
CA ASP A 337 -8.19 -21.75 -2.39
C ASP A 337 -8.88 -23.10 -2.37
N VAL A 338 -10.16 -23.13 -2.67
CA VAL A 338 -10.99 -24.33 -2.54
C VAL A 338 -10.53 -25.47 -3.43
N TYR A 339 -10.15 -25.16 -4.67
CA TYR A 339 -9.71 -26.19 -5.60
C TYR A 339 -8.31 -26.71 -5.28
N GLN A 340 -7.41 -25.81 -4.87
CA GLN A 340 -6.08 -26.21 -4.36
C GLN A 340 -6.18 -27.07 -3.11
N ASP A 341 -7.01 -26.66 -2.15
CA ASP A 341 -7.13 -27.32 -0.85
C ASP A 341 -7.82 -28.69 -0.93
N LEU A 342 -8.84 -28.84 -1.81
CA LEU A 342 -9.54 -30.10 -2.00
C LEU A 342 -8.87 -31.04 -3.00
N PHE A 343 -8.38 -30.50 -4.12
CA PHE A 343 -7.97 -31.33 -5.27
C PHE A 343 -6.49 -31.17 -5.64
N GLY A 344 -5.76 -30.27 -4.95
CA GLY A 344 -4.35 -30.01 -5.24
C GLY A 344 -4.13 -29.39 -6.63
N GLU A 345 -5.09 -28.61 -7.13
CA GLU A 345 -5.02 -27.94 -8.42
C GLU A 345 -5.73 -26.58 -8.37
N GLY A 346 -4.97 -25.49 -8.40
CA GLY A 346 -5.45 -24.12 -8.41
C GLY A 346 -5.95 -23.67 -9.79
N SER A 347 -6.25 -22.37 -9.92
CA SER A 347 -6.63 -21.73 -11.18
C SER A 347 -5.55 -20.75 -11.59
N TYR A 348 -5.32 -20.58 -12.89
CA TYR A 348 -4.39 -19.60 -13.45
C TYR A 348 -5.13 -18.38 -13.97
N THR A 349 -4.60 -17.21 -13.65
CA THR A 349 -5.18 -15.90 -13.99
C THR A 349 -4.22 -14.99 -14.78
N GLY A 350 -3.23 -15.62 -15.45
CA GLY A 350 -2.30 -14.93 -16.33
C GLY A 350 -1.08 -14.28 -15.65
N LYS A 351 -0.91 -14.50 -14.33
CA LYS A 351 0.20 -13.96 -13.54
C LYS A 351 0.81 -15.05 -12.67
N GLY A 352 2.12 -15.18 -12.72
CA GLY A 352 2.82 -16.20 -11.95
C GLY A 352 4.02 -16.75 -12.67
N ILE A 353 4.61 -17.79 -12.09
CA ILE A 353 5.81 -18.42 -12.62
C ILE A 353 5.46 -19.73 -13.32
N TYR A 354 6.11 -20.01 -14.45
CA TYR A 354 5.95 -21.26 -15.16
C TYR A 354 7.30 -21.84 -15.63
N ASP A 355 7.37 -23.17 -15.72
CA ASP A 355 8.47 -23.92 -16.34
C ASP A 355 8.25 -23.94 -17.85
N ILE A 356 9.16 -23.36 -18.62
CA ILE A 356 9.01 -23.11 -20.05
C ILE A 356 8.71 -24.40 -20.82
N ASP A 357 9.49 -25.46 -20.57
CA ASP A 357 9.39 -26.69 -21.36
C ASP A 357 8.10 -27.46 -21.06
N ALA A 358 7.71 -27.53 -19.80
CA ALA A 358 6.48 -28.20 -19.40
C ALA A 358 5.23 -27.39 -19.85
N PHE A 359 5.30 -26.07 -19.83
CA PHE A 359 4.23 -25.19 -20.29
C PHE A 359 3.99 -25.34 -21.80
N GLU A 360 5.06 -25.20 -22.61
CA GLU A 360 4.96 -25.34 -24.07
C GLU A 360 4.51 -26.76 -24.49
N SER A 361 5.06 -27.81 -23.85
CA SER A 361 4.64 -29.18 -24.13
C SER A 361 3.15 -29.43 -23.85
N ALA A 362 2.61 -28.81 -22.79
CA ALA A 362 1.21 -28.98 -22.42
C ALA A 362 0.24 -28.22 -23.35
N LEU A 363 0.69 -27.15 -23.98
CA LEU A 363 -0.15 -26.24 -24.79
C LEU A 363 0.00 -26.46 -26.31
N ALA A 364 1.00 -27.22 -26.75
CA ALA A 364 1.27 -27.45 -28.16
C ALA A 364 0.02 -27.91 -28.93
N GLY A 365 -0.41 -27.13 -29.92
CA GLY A 365 -1.56 -27.45 -30.78
C GLY A 365 -2.94 -27.44 -30.10
N ARG A 366 -3.08 -26.87 -28.91
CA ARG A 366 -4.33 -26.90 -28.12
C ARG A 366 -5.26 -25.75 -28.37
N VAL A 367 -4.73 -24.60 -28.67
CA VAL A 367 -5.48 -23.37 -28.85
C VAL A 367 -5.36 -22.92 -30.29
N PRO A 368 -6.44 -22.93 -31.06
CA PRO A 368 -6.43 -22.40 -32.41
C PRO A 368 -6.15 -20.90 -32.41
N ASP A 369 -5.51 -20.41 -33.46
CA ASP A 369 -5.20 -18.98 -33.59
C ASP A 369 -6.50 -18.17 -33.76
N ASP A 370 -6.46 -16.89 -33.37
CA ASP A 370 -7.53 -15.91 -33.45
C ASP A 370 -8.83 -16.25 -32.69
N THR A 371 -8.76 -17.14 -31.67
CA THR A 371 -9.98 -17.66 -31.03
C THR A 371 -10.19 -17.17 -29.59
N LEU A 372 -9.13 -16.98 -28.81
CA LEU A 372 -9.25 -16.76 -27.37
C LEU A 372 -8.66 -15.44 -26.90
N LEU A 373 -9.48 -14.63 -26.27
CA LEU A 373 -9.07 -13.41 -25.58
C LEU A 373 -8.57 -13.69 -24.15
N SER A 374 -9.24 -14.61 -23.43
CA SER A 374 -8.90 -15.00 -22.07
C SER A 374 -8.46 -16.46 -22.04
N HIS A 375 -7.17 -16.69 -22.23
CA HIS A 375 -6.56 -18.01 -22.37
C HIS A 375 -6.10 -18.62 -21.03
N ASP A 376 -5.93 -17.80 -20.02
CA ASP A 376 -5.22 -18.14 -18.78
C ASP A 376 -5.79 -19.38 -18.09
N LEU A 377 -7.12 -19.43 -17.90
CA LEU A 377 -7.76 -20.56 -17.24
C LEU A 377 -7.54 -21.86 -18.02
N LEU A 378 -7.65 -21.82 -19.37
CA LEU A 378 -7.46 -22.98 -20.22
C LEU A 378 -6.01 -23.50 -20.16
N GLU A 379 -5.03 -22.59 -20.20
CA GLU A 379 -3.61 -22.91 -20.03
C GLU A 379 -3.37 -23.59 -18.69
N GLY A 380 -3.95 -23.06 -17.61
CA GLY A 380 -3.87 -23.63 -16.28
C GLY A 380 -4.43 -25.04 -16.15
N LEU A 381 -5.43 -25.42 -16.99
CA LEU A 381 -5.99 -26.77 -16.99
C LEU A 381 -5.03 -27.79 -17.59
N PHE A 382 -4.33 -27.47 -18.67
CA PHE A 382 -3.38 -28.36 -19.33
C PHE A 382 -2.02 -28.38 -18.66
N ALA A 383 -1.49 -27.22 -18.30
CA ALA A 383 -0.23 -27.06 -17.62
C ALA A 383 -0.29 -27.36 -16.11
N ARG A 384 -1.48 -27.62 -15.57
CA ARG A 384 -1.78 -27.88 -14.17
C ARG A 384 -1.23 -26.78 -13.25
N ALA A 385 -2.05 -25.78 -13.04
CA ALA A 385 -1.73 -24.67 -12.18
C ALA A 385 -1.80 -25.07 -10.69
N GLY A 386 -0.84 -24.63 -9.88
CA GLY A 386 -0.88 -24.69 -8.43
C GLY A 386 -0.99 -23.30 -7.83
N LEU A 387 -1.71 -23.10 -6.70
CA LEU A 387 -1.77 -21.83 -6.00
C LEU A 387 -0.69 -21.77 -4.91
N ALA A 388 0.17 -20.76 -5.00
CA ALA A 388 1.11 -20.39 -3.94
C ALA A 388 0.43 -19.37 -3.01
N SER A 389 -0.47 -19.84 -2.14
CA SER A 389 -1.37 -19.02 -1.31
C SER A 389 -0.67 -18.10 -0.31
N ASP A 390 0.58 -18.44 0.06
CA ASP A 390 1.44 -17.69 0.98
C ASP A 390 2.33 -16.65 0.28
N ILE A 391 2.24 -16.52 -1.05
CA ILE A 391 2.94 -15.51 -1.85
C ILE A 391 1.90 -14.62 -2.51
N GLU A 392 2.13 -13.32 -2.43
CA GLU A 392 1.19 -12.30 -2.87
C GLU A 392 1.77 -11.45 -4.01
N LEU A 393 0.95 -11.13 -4.99
CA LEU A 393 1.15 -10.04 -5.94
C LEU A 393 0.06 -9.00 -5.71
N VAL A 394 0.38 -7.73 -5.94
CA VAL A 394 -0.56 -6.63 -5.69
C VAL A 394 -0.94 -5.98 -7.01
N GLU A 395 -2.22 -5.69 -7.19
CA GLU A 395 -2.78 -5.09 -8.41
C GLU A 395 -3.71 -3.93 -8.07
N ASP A 396 -3.76 -2.92 -8.93
CA ASP A 396 -4.62 -1.76 -8.68
C ASP A 396 -6.08 -2.07 -9.04
N ALA A 397 -7.00 -1.78 -8.12
CA ALA A 397 -8.42 -1.83 -8.40
C ALA A 397 -8.83 -0.65 -9.29
N PRO A 398 -9.82 -0.82 -10.18
CA PRO A 398 -10.29 0.26 -11.04
C PRO A 398 -10.76 1.47 -10.23
N ALA A 399 -10.23 2.66 -10.54
CA ALA A 399 -10.62 3.90 -9.87
C ALA A 399 -11.98 4.45 -10.35
N ARG A 400 -12.50 3.97 -11.48
CA ARG A 400 -13.72 4.48 -12.11
C ARG A 400 -14.66 3.33 -12.50
N TYR A 401 -15.95 3.55 -12.32
CA TYR A 401 -16.97 2.56 -12.68
C TYR A 401 -16.94 2.17 -14.16
N ASP A 402 -16.78 3.14 -15.08
CA ASP A 402 -16.73 2.88 -16.51
C ASP A 402 -15.55 1.99 -16.93
N VAL A 403 -14.39 2.15 -16.27
CA VAL A 403 -13.21 1.30 -16.46
C VAL A 403 -13.48 -0.12 -15.95
N GLY A 404 -14.03 -0.24 -14.73
CA GLY A 404 -14.42 -1.53 -14.16
C GLY A 404 -15.46 -2.26 -14.97
N ALA A 405 -16.46 -1.55 -15.50
CA ALA A 405 -17.51 -2.12 -16.33
C ALA A 405 -16.99 -2.64 -17.69
N ARG A 406 -16.05 -1.91 -18.33
CA ARG A 406 -15.38 -2.39 -19.56
C ARG A 406 -14.51 -3.63 -19.28
N ARG A 407 -13.81 -3.65 -18.15
CA ARG A 407 -13.01 -4.80 -17.70
C ARG A 407 -13.91 -6.05 -17.53
N LEU A 408 -15.03 -5.90 -16.85
CA LEU A 408 -16.00 -6.99 -16.66
C LEU A 408 -16.58 -7.49 -17.99
N HIS A 409 -16.98 -6.58 -18.90
CA HIS A 409 -17.48 -6.92 -20.23
C HIS A 409 -16.46 -7.75 -21.02
N ARG A 410 -15.18 -7.35 -20.98
CA ARG A 410 -14.08 -8.08 -21.64
C ARG A 410 -13.90 -9.48 -21.05
N TRP A 411 -13.89 -9.62 -19.71
CA TRP A 411 -13.77 -10.92 -19.06
C TRP A 411 -14.93 -11.84 -19.41
N THR A 412 -16.17 -11.33 -19.38
CA THR A 412 -17.36 -12.10 -19.79
C THR A 412 -17.23 -12.60 -21.23
N ARG A 413 -16.71 -11.77 -22.15
CA ARG A 413 -16.48 -12.22 -23.53
C ARG A 413 -15.46 -13.37 -23.59
N GLY A 414 -14.35 -13.24 -22.87
CA GLY A 414 -13.32 -14.27 -22.79
C GLY A 414 -13.85 -15.59 -22.21
N ASP A 415 -14.65 -15.53 -21.15
CA ASP A 415 -15.27 -16.72 -20.56
C ASP A 415 -16.18 -17.46 -21.55
N TRP A 416 -17.02 -16.74 -22.31
CA TRP A 416 -17.92 -17.34 -23.26
C TRP A 416 -17.23 -17.83 -24.53
N GLN A 417 -16.06 -17.37 -24.87
CA GLN A 417 -15.21 -17.96 -25.90
C GLN A 417 -14.74 -19.37 -25.55
N LEU A 418 -14.74 -19.74 -24.29
CA LEU A 418 -14.40 -21.10 -23.83
C LEU A 418 -15.53 -22.12 -23.96
N LEU A 419 -16.71 -21.72 -24.41
CA LEU A 419 -17.87 -22.61 -24.57
C LEU A 419 -17.58 -23.89 -25.38
N PRO A 420 -16.82 -23.88 -26.51
CA PRO A 420 -16.48 -25.11 -27.25
C PRO A 420 -15.70 -26.13 -26.39
N TRP A 421 -14.86 -25.67 -25.44
CA TRP A 421 -14.11 -26.57 -24.53
C TRP A 421 -14.98 -27.15 -23.42
N VAL A 422 -16.11 -26.51 -23.07
CA VAL A 422 -17.10 -27.06 -22.13
C VAL A 422 -17.89 -28.18 -22.77
N THR A 423 -18.40 -27.95 -24.00
CA THR A 423 -19.31 -28.84 -24.71
C THR A 423 -18.60 -29.93 -25.51
N GLY A 424 -17.37 -29.69 -25.97
CA GLY A 424 -16.60 -30.59 -26.80
C GLY A 424 -15.93 -31.74 -26.02
N ARG A 425 -15.49 -32.78 -26.74
CA ARG A 425 -14.68 -33.88 -26.21
C ARG A 425 -13.20 -33.56 -26.47
N HIS A 426 -12.58 -32.86 -25.58
CA HIS A 426 -11.14 -32.53 -25.67
C HIS A 426 -10.31 -33.45 -24.75
N ILE A 427 -9.28 -34.08 -25.34
CA ILE A 427 -8.33 -34.91 -24.59
C ILE A 427 -7.60 -34.06 -23.55
N GLY A 428 -7.49 -34.55 -22.33
CA GLY A 428 -6.74 -33.89 -21.25
C GLY A 428 -7.57 -32.94 -20.37
N ILE A 429 -8.82 -32.57 -20.74
CA ILE A 429 -9.69 -31.80 -19.86
C ILE A 429 -10.35 -32.74 -18.84
N THR A 430 -10.03 -32.53 -17.56
CA THR A 430 -10.60 -33.29 -16.45
C THR A 430 -12.04 -32.85 -16.13
N ALA A 431 -12.76 -33.65 -15.32
CA ALA A 431 -14.06 -33.24 -14.79
C ALA A 431 -13.98 -31.96 -13.95
N LEU A 432 -12.91 -31.78 -13.18
CA LEU A 432 -12.63 -30.54 -12.46
C LEU A 432 -12.41 -29.37 -13.42
N GLY A 433 -11.64 -29.56 -14.48
CA GLY A 433 -11.41 -28.56 -15.50
C GLY A 433 -12.71 -28.11 -16.16
N ARG A 434 -13.58 -29.06 -16.57
CA ARG A 434 -14.91 -28.73 -17.13
C ARG A 434 -15.78 -27.98 -16.13
N TRP A 435 -15.74 -28.37 -14.87
CA TRP A 435 -16.46 -27.64 -13.82
C TRP A 435 -15.97 -26.19 -13.69
N LYS A 436 -14.65 -25.94 -13.67
CA LYS A 436 -14.10 -24.58 -13.62
C LYS A 436 -14.56 -23.72 -14.80
N LEU A 437 -14.54 -24.29 -16.03
CA LEU A 437 -15.06 -23.60 -17.21
C LEU A 437 -16.56 -23.31 -17.11
N LEU A 438 -17.35 -24.28 -16.70
CA LEU A 438 -18.79 -24.14 -16.51
C LEU A 438 -19.13 -23.10 -15.44
N ASP A 439 -18.37 -23.08 -14.35
CA ASP A 439 -18.58 -22.13 -13.26
C ASP A 439 -18.28 -20.68 -13.68
N ASN A 440 -17.29 -20.43 -14.55
CA ASN A 440 -17.10 -19.12 -15.14
C ASN A 440 -18.32 -18.64 -15.94
N LEU A 441 -18.91 -19.54 -16.76
CA LEU A 441 -20.15 -19.23 -17.48
C LEU A 441 -21.32 -18.99 -16.53
N ARG A 442 -21.45 -19.82 -15.47
CA ARG A 442 -22.45 -19.65 -14.42
C ARG A 442 -22.35 -18.29 -13.76
N ARG A 443 -21.14 -17.88 -13.38
CA ARG A 443 -20.90 -16.57 -12.72
C ARG A 443 -21.27 -15.39 -13.61
N SER A 444 -20.97 -15.44 -14.89
CA SER A 444 -21.37 -14.38 -15.81
C SER A 444 -22.88 -14.31 -15.98
N ALA A 445 -23.59 -15.45 -15.89
CA ALA A 445 -25.04 -15.50 -15.95
C ALA A 445 -25.78 -15.04 -14.68
N LEU A 446 -25.07 -14.95 -13.51
CA LEU A 446 -25.69 -14.56 -12.23
C LEU A 446 -26.46 -13.23 -12.32
N VAL A 447 -25.85 -12.21 -12.93
CA VAL A 447 -26.42 -10.85 -12.96
C VAL A 447 -27.73 -10.81 -13.79
N PRO A 448 -27.78 -11.34 -15.03
CA PRO A 448 -29.04 -11.44 -15.78
C PRO A 448 -30.11 -12.28 -15.07
N PHE A 449 -29.76 -13.41 -14.47
CA PHE A 449 -30.69 -14.26 -13.74
C PHE A 449 -31.21 -13.61 -12.46
N THR A 450 -30.39 -12.83 -11.75
CA THR A 450 -30.81 -12.02 -10.60
C THR A 450 -31.85 -10.98 -11.03
N MET A 451 -31.62 -10.29 -12.15
CA MET A 451 -32.58 -9.35 -12.73
C MET A 451 -33.86 -10.05 -13.13
N ALA A 452 -33.77 -11.19 -13.82
CA ALA A 452 -34.93 -11.99 -14.22
C ALA A 452 -35.73 -12.51 -13.02
N ALA A 453 -35.04 -12.97 -11.95
CA ALA A 453 -35.68 -13.40 -10.71
C ALA A 453 -36.44 -12.24 -10.04
N LEU A 454 -35.85 -11.04 -10.03
CA LEU A 454 -36.48 -9.86 -9.47
C LEU A 454 -37.79 -9.51 -10.25
N VAL A 455 -37.69 -9.42 -11.57
CA VAL A 455 -38.83 -9.10 -12.44
C VAL A 455 -39.92 -10.17 -12.36
N CYS A 456 -39.55 -11.45 -12.45
CA CYS A 456 -40.48 -12.58 -12.35
C CYS A 456 -41.17 -12.59 -10.96
N GLY A 457 -40.46 -12.24 -9.91
CA GLY A 457 -41.01 -12.09 -8.55
C GLY A 457 -42.07 -10.99 -8.45
N TRP A 458 -41.93 -9.90 -9.21
CA TRP A 458 -42.90 -8.81 -9.25
C TRP A 458 -44.21 -9.17 -10.01
N LEU A 459 -44.21 -10.24 -10.76
CA LEU A 459 -45.44 -10.77 -11.39
C LEU A 459 -46.31 -11.53 -10.38
N LEU A 460 -45.77 -11.91 -9.22
CA LEU A 460 -46.50 -12.55 -8.15
C LEU A 460 -47.38 -11.53 -7.41
N PRO A 461 -48.52 -11.95 -6.86
CA PRO A 461 -49.35 -11.07 -6.06
C PRO A 461 -48.66 -10.69 -4.72
N TRP A 462 -49.06 -9.53 -4.14
CA TRP A 462 -48.63 -9.18 -2.80
C TRP A 462 -49.24 -10.11 -1.74
N PRO A 463 -48.50 -10.62 -0.69
CA PRO A 463 -47.11 -10.19 -0.31
C PRO A 463 -46.01 -11.04 -0.94
N ALA A 464 -46.30 -12.03 -1.79
CA ALA A 464 -45.30 -12.91 -2.40
C ALA A 464 -44.26 -12.10 -3.21
N ALA A 465 -44.69 -11.04 -3.92
CA ALA A 465 -43.75 -10.14 -4.62
C ALA A 465 -42.77 -9.43 -3.67
N GLY A 466 -43.19 -9.05 -2.47
CA GLY A 466 -42.33 -8.48 -1.45
C GLY A 466 -41.31 -9.48 -0.93
N VAL A 467 -41.74 -10.68 -0.59
CA VAL A 467 -40.87 -11.77 -0.10
C VAL A 467 -39.91 -12.19 -1.19
N SER A 468 -40.36 -12.35 -2.46
CA SER A 468 -39.46 -12.68 -3.57
C SER A 468 -38.36 -11.63 -3.78
N THR A 469 -38.69 -10.35 -3.68
CA THR A 469 -37.71 -9.27 -3.76
C THR A 469 -36.69 -9.35 -2.63
N LEU A 470 -37.15 -9.59 -1.39
CA LEU A 470 -36.27 -9.75 -0.24
C LEU A 470 -35.32 -10.94 -0.42
N MET A 471 -35.82 -12.08 -0.95
CA MET A 471 -35.01 -13.26 -1.22
C MET A 471 -33.95 -12.97 -2.29
N VAL A 472 -34.28 -12.26 -3.37
CA VAL A 472 -33.31 -11.85 -4.40
C VAL A 472 -32.27 -10.90 -3.79
N LEU A 473 -32.69 -9.92 -2.99
CA LEU A 473 -31.72 -9.03 -2.29
C LEU A 473 -30.82 -9.81 -1.34
N ALA A 474 -31.35 -10.82 -0.65
CA ALA A 474 -30.56 -11.69 0.20
C ALA A 474 -29.50 -12.46 -0.58
N THR A 475 -29.77 -12.90 -1.82
CA THR A 475 -28.75 -13.57 -2.64
C THR A 475 -27.59 -12.63 -3.03
N LEU A 476 -27.84 -11.33 -3.16
CA LEU A 476 -26.81 -10.32 -3.40
C LEU A 476 -26.02 -9.97 -2.12
N ALA A 477 -26.72 -9.92 -0.99
CA ALA A 477 -26.15 -9.50 0.28
C ALA A 477 -25.30 -10.59 0.96
N LEU A 478 -25.83 -11.82 1.06
CA LEU A 478 -25.21 -12.88 1.84
C LEU A 478 -23.75 -13.17 1.50
N PRO A 479 -23.32 -13.26 0.22
CA PRO A 479 -21.93 -13.48 -0.12
C PRO A 479 -21.02 -12.37 0.39
N ALA A 480 -21.49 -11.11 0.36
CA ALA A 480 -20.72 -9.96 0.85
C ALA A 480 -20.59 -9.92 2.38
N PHE A 481 -21.62 -10.39 3.10
CA PHE A 481 -21.63 -10.40 4.57
C PHE A 481 -20.96 -11.64 5.18
N LEU A 482 -20.84 -12.75 4.45
CA LEU A 482 -20.21 -13.98 4.95
C LEU A 482 -18.80 -13.79 5.53
N PRO A 483 -17.90 -12.98 4.95
CA PRO A 483 -16.59 -12.71 5.53
C PRO A 483 -16.67 -12.05 6.91
N ALA A 484 -17.62 -11.12 7.13
CA ALA A 484 -17.81 -10.42 8.40
C ALA A 484 -18.19 -11.37 9.55
N PHE A 485 -19.00 -12.40 9.26
CA PHE A 485 -19.31 -13.44 10.27
C PHE A 485 -18.09 -14.25 10.69
N GLY A 486 -17.07 -14.37 9.87
CA GLY A 486 -15.81 -15.02 10.24
C GLY A 486 -15.00 -14.24 11.27
N ALA A 487 -15.15 -12.91 11.32
CA ALA A 487 -14.50 -12.05 12.29
C ALA A 487 -15.05 -12.19 13.72
N LEU A 488 -16.21 -12.81 13.88
CA LEU A 488 -16.79 -13.10 15.20
C LEU A 488 -15.98 -14.14 16.01
N ARG A 489 -15.17 -14.98 15.35
CA ARG A 489 -14.30 -15.94 16.04
C ARG A 489 -12.96 -15.32 16.41
N PRO A 490 -12.53 -15.41 17.68
CA PRO A 490 -11.25 -14.88 18.11
C PRO A 490 -10.11 -15.69 17.50
N SER A 491 -9.36 -15.09 16.58
CA SER A 491 -8.10 -15.65 16.06
C SER A 491 -6.91 -15.38 17.00
N ARG A 492 -6.99 -14.37 17.85
CA ARG A 492 -5.98 -13.99 18.86
C ARG A 492 -6.67 -13.54 20.15
N VAL A 493 -6.12 -13.99 21.29
CA VAL A 493 -6.67 -13.73 22.63
C VAL A 493 -6.48 -12.26 23.05
N ASP A 494 -5.43 -11.61 22.53
CA ASP A 494 -4.95 -10.31 22.99
C ASP A 494 -5.65 -9.08 22.38
N ILE A 495 -6.61 -9.26 21.45
CA ILE A 495 -7.32 -8.14 20.83
C ILE A 495 -8.54 -7.79 21.67
N ARG A 496 -8.60 -6.57 22.20
CA ARG A 496 -9.74 -6.05 22.96
C ARG A 496 -11.04 -6.13 22.14
N TRP A 497 -12.14 -6.52 22.78
CA TRP A 497 -13.44 -6.75 22.15
C TRP A 497 -13.99 -5.49 21.43
N HIS A 498 -13.72 -4.29 21.96
CA HIS A 498 -14.09 -3.03 21.30
C HIS A 498 -13.46 -2.87 19.92
N SER A 499 -12.17 -3.22 19.79
CA SER A 499 -11.47 -3.15 18.50
C SER A 499 -12.03 -4.18 17.51
N ARG A 500 -12.48 -5.32 17.99
CA ARG A 500 -13.17 -6.33 17.17
C ARG A 500 -14.52 -5.85 16.68
N LEU A 501 -15.31 -5.21 17.54
CA LEU A 501 -16.59 -4.63 17.14
C LEU A 501 -16.41 -3.50 16.14
N ALA A 502 -15.42 -2.65 16.30
CA ALA A 502 -15.11 -1.60 15.35
C ALA A 502 -14.70 -2.17 13.98
N SER A 503 -13.88 -3.22 13.96
CA SER A 503 -13.52 -3.94 12.72
C SER A 503 -14.76 -4.57 12.08
N LEU A 504 -15.56 -5.29 12.85
CA LEU A 504 -16.81 -5.90 12.38
C LEU A 504 -17.78 -4.84 11.82
N ALA A 505 -17.95 -3.71 12.49
CA ALA A 505 -18.79 -2.61 12.01
C ALA A 505 -18.27 -2.05 10.67
N SER A 506 -16.94 -1.95 10.51
CA SER A 506 -16.32 -1.57 9.25
C SER A 506 -16.60 -2.58 8.13
N ASP A 507 -16.46 -3.88 8.41
CA ASP A 507 -16.70 -4.96 7.45
C ASP A 507 -18.19 -5.01 7.05
N VAL A 508 -19.10 -4.89 8.02
CA VAL A 508 -20.55 -4.81 7.78
C VAL A 508 -20.91 -3.58 6.93
N ARG A 509 -20.33 -2.42 7.24
CA ARG A 509 -20.52 -1.21 6.44
C ARG A 509 -20.03 -1.41 5.00
N MET A 510 -18.86 -1.99 4.81
CA MET A 510 -18.31 -2.31 3.49
C MET A 510 -19.24 -3.25 2.72
N ALA A 511 -19.66 -4.35 3.32
CA ALA A 511 -20.60 -5.31 2.73
C ALA A 511 -21.94 -4.66 2.35
N GLY A 512 -22.46 -3.78 3.21
CA GLY A 512 -23.68 -3.01 2.95
C GLY A 512 -23.54 -2.09 1.73
N LEU A 513 -22.43 -1.36 1.63
CA LEU A 513 -22.13 -0.49 0.50
C LEU A 513 -21.92 -1.27 -0.81
N GLN A 514 -21.24 -2.42 -0.75
CA GLN A 514 -21.08 -3.32 -1.89
C GLN A 514 -22.43 -3.84 -2.38
N THR A 515 -23.31 -4.28 -1.48
CA THR A 515 -24.66 -4.72 -1.79
C THR A 515 -25.49 -3.60 -2.41
N LEU A 516 -25.44 -2.39 -1.82
CA LEU A 516 -26.16 -1.23 -2.36
C LEU A 516 -25.71 -0.90 -3.80
N LEU A 517 -24.41 -0.86 -4.07
CA LEU A 517 -23.90 -0.61 -5.41
C LEU A 517 -24.23 -1.76 -6.37
N ALA A 518 -24.29 -3.02 -5.89
CA ALA A 518 -24.72 -4.14 -6.71
C ALA A 518 -26.18 -3.98 -7.18
N VAL A 519 -27.05 -3.48 -6.31
CA VAL A 519 -28.46 -3.17 -6.65
C VAL A 519 -28.55 -1.98 -7.60
N VAL A 520 -27.85 -0.87 -7.30
CA VAL A 520 -27.84 0.35 -8.13
C VAL A 520 -27.39 0.06 -9.55
N PHE A 521 -26.33 -0.73 -9.72
CA PHE A 521 -25.76 -1.02 -11.05
C PHE A 521 -26.33 -2.30 -11.68
N LEU A 522 -27.35 -2.93 -11.08
CA LEU A 522 -27.86 -4.22 -11.55
C LEU A 522 -28.32 -4.17 -13.00
N ALA A 523 -29.10 -3.16 -13.39
CA ALA A 523 -29.62 -3.02 -14.75
C ALA A 523 -28.50 -2.77 -15.78
N ASP A 524 -27.54 -1.89 -15.49
CA ASP A 524 -26.40 -1.63 -16.40
C ASP A 524 -25.49 -2.87 -16.52
N ARG A 525 -25.21 -3.56 -15.42
CA ARG A 525 -24.43 -4.79 -15.43
C ARG A 525 -25.14 -5.91 -16.20
N THR A 526 -26.47 -6.04 -16.05
CA THR A 526 -27.28 -6.99 -16.81
C THR A 526 -27.16 -6.73 -18.32
N TRP A 527 -27.38 -5.48 -18.74
CA TRP A 527 -27.25 -5.10 -20.15
C TRP A 527 -25.86 -5.44 -20.70
N ARG A 528 -24.80 -5.00 -20.02
CA ARG A 528 -23.42 -5.24 -20.45
C ARG A 528 -23.07 -6.72 -20.52
N THR A 529 -23.53 -7.50 -19.56
CA THR A 529 -23.29 -8.95 -19.56
C THR A 529 -24.03 -9.62 -20.71
N MET A 530 -25.29 -9.25 -20.93
CA MET A 530 -26.06 -9.77 -22.07
C MET A 530 -25.44 -9.37 -23.41
N ASP A 531 -25.02 -8.11 -23.59
CA ASP A 531 -24.32 -7.66 -24.81
C ASP A 531 -23.02 -8.47 -25.00
N ALA A 532 -22.21 -8.66 -23.94
CA ALA A 532 -20.98 -9.42 -24.02
C ALA A 532 -21.24 -10.88 -24.47
N VAL A 533 -22.24 -11.54 -23.88
CA VAL A 533 -22.61 -12.92 -24.19
C VAL A 533 -23.12 -13.04 -25.61
N LEU A 534 -24.14 -12.25 -26.00
CA LEU A 534 -24.76 -12.31 -27.31
C LEU A 534 -23.76 -11.96 -28.43
N ARG A 535 -22.96 -10.93 -28.22
CA ARG A 535 -21.88 -10.51 -29.13
C ARG A 535 -20.85 -11.62 -29.32
N THR A 536 -20.46 -12.30 -28.23
CA THR A 536 -19.50 -13.40 -28.30
C THR A 536 -20.08 -14.61 -29.02
N LEU A 537 -21.30 -15.00 -28.72
CA LEU A 537 -21.95 -16.11 -29.42
C LEU A 537 -22.14 -15.82 -30.92
N ALA A 538 -22.55 -14.60 -31.28
CA ALA A 538 -22.65 -14.19 -32.69
C ALA A 538 -21.27 -14.22 -33.36
N ARG A 539 -20.22 -13.74 -32.70
CA ARG A 539 -18.84 -13.78 -33.23
C ARG A 539 -18.29 -15.21 -33.32
N LEU A 540 -18.62 -16.07 -32.38
CA LEU A 540 -18.13 -17.45 -32.35
C LEU A 540 -18.79 -18.33 -33.43
N HIS A 541 -20.10 -18.18 -33.62
CA HIS A 541 -20.86 -19.10 -34.47
C HIS A 541 -21.22 -18.53 -35.84
N VAL A 542 -21.32 -17.18 -35.98
CA VAL A 542 -21.78 -16.54 -37.21
C VAL A 542 -20.66 -15.82 -37.95
N THR A 543 -20.06 -14.80 -37.34
CA THR A 543 -19.15 -13.91 -38.07
C THR A 543 -17.70 -14.38 -38.07
N ARG A 544 -17.25 -15.07 -37.02
CA ARG A 544 -15.85 -15.49 -36.78
C ARG A 544 -14.82 -14.35 -36.89
N ARG A 545 -15.24 -13.11 -36.58
CA ARG A 545 -14.43 -11.89 -36.66
C ARG A 545 -14.42 -11.15 -35.32
N HIS A 546 -13.38 -10.35 -35.08
CA HIS A 546 -13.22 -9.49 -33.90
C HIS A 546 -13.27 -10.24 -32.56
N LEU A 547 -12.82 -11.50 -32.51
CA LEU A 547 -12.74 -12.28 -31.26
C LEU A 547 -11.66 -11.72 -30.33
N LEU A 548 -10.54 -11.24 -30.89
CA LEU A 548 -9.43 -10.67 -30.10
C LEU A 548 -9.52 -9.15 -29.87
N GLU A 549 -10.67 -8.51 -30.19
CA GLU A 549 -10.89 -7.08 -29.93
C GLU A 549 -10.67 -6.75 -28.44
N TRP A 550 -9.73 -5.86 -28.15
CA TRP A 550 -9.29 -5.60 -26.78
C TRP A 550 -8.81 -4.16 -26.58
N THR A 551 -9.15 -3.58 -25.42
CA THR A 551 -8.59 -2.33 -24.90
C THR A 551 -8.05 -2.57 -23.51
N THR A 552 -6.85 -2.05 -23.21
CA THR A 552 -6.24 -2.22 -21.89
C THR A 552 -7.00 -1.43 -20.81
N SER A 553 -6.85 -1.86 -19.55
CA SER A 553 -7.34 -1.06 -18.41
C SER A 553 -6.64 0.30 -18.35
N ALA A 554 -5.34 0.35 -18.66
CA ALA A 554 -4.55 1.58 -18.70
C ALA A 554 -5.08 2.56 -19.77
N GLN A 555 -5.28 2.10 -21.02
CA GLN A 555 -5.88 2.93 -22.08
C GLN A 555 -7.29 3.41 -21.71
N SER A 556 -8.08 2.56 -21.06
CA SER A 556 -9.43 2.92 -20.61
C SER A 556 -9.37 3.96 -19.48
N ALA A 557 -8.36 3.91 -18.62
CA ALA A 557 -8.16 4.85 -17.50
C ALA A 557 -7.65 6.22 -17.96
N GLN A 558 -6.79 6.27 -18.98
CA GLN A 558 -6.25 7.49 -19.59
C GLN A 558 -7.30 8.27 -20.38
N GLY A 559 -8.39 7.63 -20.80
CA GLY A 559 -9.49 8.29 -21.49
C GLY A 559 -10.08 9.45 -20.66
N PRO A 560 -10.64 10.50 -21.33
CA PRO A 560 -11.17 11.66 -20.63
C PRO A 560 -12.23 11.25 -19.62
N ARG A 561 -12.26 11.95 -18.47
CA ARG A 561 -13.27 11.71 -17.44
C ARG A 561 -14.65 12.02 -17.99
N LEU A 562 -15.55 11.09 -17.85
CA LEU A 562 -16.91 11.24 -18.30
C LEU A 562 -17.66 12.32 -17.48
N THR A 563 -18.39 13.16 -18.18
CA THR A 563 -19.38 14.05 -17.57
C THR A 563 -20.64 13.28 -17.22
N LEU A 564 -21.61 13.90 -16.54
CA LEU A 564 -22.91 13.28 -16.25
C LEU A 564 -23.59 12.81 -17.54
N ALA A 565 -23.61 13.65 -18.56
CA ALA A 565 -24.17 13.29 -19.87
C ALA A 565 -23.39 12.12 -20.52
N GLY A 566 -22.07 12.07 -20.33
CA GLY A 566 -21.23 10.95 -20.77
C GLY A 566 -21.62 9.63 -20.11
N PHE A 567 -21.86 9.64 -18.79
CA PHE A 567 -22.33 8.46 -18.07
C PHE A 567 -23.73 8.03 -18.51
N TYR A 568 -24.68 8.97 -18.71
CA TYR A 568 -26.01 8.64 -19.24
C TYR A 568 -25.92 8.05 -20.64
N ARG A 569 -25.06 8.60 -21.52
CA ARG A 569 -24.87 8.03 -22.87
C ARG A 569 -24.28 6.61 -22.81
N GLN A 570 -23.38 6.35 -21.88
CA GLN A 570 -22.72 5.05 -21.77
C GLN A 570 -23.59 3.98 -21.07
N MET A 571 -24.41 4.38 -20.09
CA MET A 571 -25.28 3.52 -19.30
C MET A 571 -26.76 3.57 -19.77
N GLY A 572 -27.06 4.32 -20.81
CA GLY A 572 -28.44 4.55 -21.29
C GLY A 572 -29.19 3.28 -21.62
N TRP A 573 -28.53 2.30 -22.25
CA TRP A 573 -29.14 1.00 -22.54
C TRP A 573 -29.46 0.20 -21.27
N GLY A 574 -28.65 0.32 -20.21
CA GLY A 574 -28.96 -0.28 -18.91
C GLY A 574 -30.18 0.39 -18.26
N CYS A 575 -30.27 1.72 -18.32
CA CYS A 575 -31.45 2.45 -17.87
C CYS A 575 -32.69 2.08 -18.66
N ALA A 576 -32.59 2.00 -19.99
CA ALA A 576 -33.69 1.59 -20.89
C ALA A 576 -34.16 0.15 -20.60
N LEU A 577 -33.23 -0.78 -20.35
CA LEU A 577 -33.56 -2.15 -19.96
C LEU A 577 -34.30 -2.14 -18.61
N GLY A 578 -33.84 -1.39 -17.61
CA GLY A 578 -34.52 -1.27 -16.32
C GLY A 578 -35.95 -0.72 -16.45
N CYS A 579 -36.14 0.31 -17.26
CA CYS A 579 -37.50 0.86 -17.57
C CYS A 579 -38.38 -0.16 -18.30
N ALA A 580 -37.85 -0.85 -19.33
CA ALA A 580 -38.60 -1.84 -20.08
C ALA A 580 -39.03 -3.02 -19.19
N MET A 581 -38.13 -3.53 -18.35
CA MET A 581 -38.43 -4.60 -17.39
C MET A 581 -39.46 -4.17 -16.34
N GLY A 582 -39.33 -2.95 -15.80
CA GLY A 582 -40.32 -2.39 -14.88
C GLY A 582 -41.69 -2.21 -15.52
N LEU A 583 -41.74 -1.66 -16.74
CA LEU A 583 -42.98 -1.52 -17.50
C LEU A 583 -43.61 -2.88 -17.83
N MET A 584 -42.79 -3.82 -18.28
CA MET A 584 -43.25 -5.20 -18.51
C MET A 584 -43.86 -5.82 -17.26
N ALA A 585 -43.19 -5.66 -16.10
CA ALA A 585 -43.72 -6.16 -14.83
C ALA A 585 -45.06 -5.50 -14.46
N LEU A 586 -45.21 -4.19 -14.68
CA LEU A 586 -46.46 -3.45 -14.43
C LEU A 586 -47.61 -3.91 -15.36
N LEU A 587 -47.29 -4.15 -16.62
CA LEU A 587 -48.31 -4.56 -17.61
C LEU A 587 -48.74 -6.04 -17.47
N LEU A 588 -47.81 -6.92 -17.08
CA LEU A 588 -48.05 -8.36 -16.96
C LEU A 588 -48.45 -8.81 -15.56
N SER A 589 -48.32 -7.94 -14.53
CA SER A 589 -48.77 -8.29 -13.18
C SER A 589 -50.28 -8.46 -13.11
N VAL A 590 -50.73 -9.60 -12.59
CA VAL A 590 -52.14 -10.08 -12.61
C VAL A 590 -53.09 -9.19 -11.79
N ALA A 591 -52.57 -8.46 -10.84
CA ALA A 591 -53.24 -7.38 -10.12
C ALA A 591 -52.15 -6.50 -9.48
N PRO A 592 -51.70 -5.45 -10.13
CA PRO A 592 -50.68 -4.57 -9.52
C PRO A 592 -51.32 -3.80 -8.37
N GLY A 593 -51.28 -4.42 -7.19
CA GLY A 593 -51.60 -3.70 -5.97
C GLY A 593 -50.64 -2.54 -5.77
N LEU A 594 -51.09 -1.46 -5.12
CA LEU A 594 -50.30 -0.29 -4.84
C LEU A 594 -48.87 -0.61 -4.29
N PRO A 595 -48.67 -1.61 -3.40
CA PRO A 595 -47.35 -1.99 -2.90
C PRO A 595 -46.37 -2.51 -3.97
N VAL A 596 -46.86 -3.31 -4.94
CA VAL A 596 -46.02 -3.86 -6.01
C VAL A 596 -45.62 -2.74 -6.99
N GLY A 597 -46.57 -1.82 -7.30
CA GLY A 597 -46.26 -0.64 -8.10
C GLY A 597 -45.19 0.25 -7.47
N ILE A 598 -45.31 0.54 -6.18
CA ILE A 598 -44.29 1.32 -5.42
C ILE A 598 -42.93 0.62 -5.47
N LEU A 599 -42.88 -0.70 -5.30
CA LEU A 599 -41.66 -1.47 -5.35
C LEU A 599 -40.97 -1.36 -6.71
N ILE A 600 -41.71 -1.59 -7.80
CA ILE A 600 -41.20 -1.50 -9.18
C ILE A 600 -40.67 -0.08 -9.46
N VAL A 601 -41.47 0.95 -9.16
CA VAL A 601 -41.09 2.36 -9.37
C VAL A 601 -39.83 2.70 -8.56
N SER A 602 -39.70 2.21 -7.35
CA SER A 602 -38.48 2.43 -6.54
C SER A 602 -37.22 1.86 -7.19
N PHE A 603 -37.25 0.63 -7.66
CA PHE A 603 -36.10 0.02 -8.35
C PHE A 603 -35.80 0.71 -9.70
N VAL A 604 -36.80 1.03 -10.51
CA VAL A 604 -36.61 1.76 -11.76
C VAL A 604 -35.98 3.13 -11.48
N SER A 605 -36.44 3.84 -10.44
CA SER A 605 -35.85 5.13 -10.04
C SER A 605 -34.39 4.98 -9.63
N ILE A 606 -34.03 3.93 -8.87
CA ILE A 606 -32.64 3.62 -8.50
C ILE A 606 -31.79 3.40 -9.75
N TRP A 607 -32.29 2.66 -10.75
CA TRP A 607 -31.53 2.40 -11.99
C TRP A 607 -31.44 3.62 -12.90
N LEU A 608 -32.41 4.52 -12.90
CA LEU A 608 -32.33 5.79 -13.61
C LEU A 608 -31.32 6.77 -12.99
N VAL A 609 -31.12 6.72 -11.67
CA VAL A 609 -30.12 7.52 -10.96
C VAL A 609 -28.72 6.86 -11.01
N ALA A 610 -28.58 5.60 -11.40
CA ALA A 610 -27.32 4.87 -11.43
C ALA A 610 -26.16 5.60 -12.15
N PRO A 611 -26.36 6.30 -13.30
CA PRO A 611 -25.28 7.08 -13.94
C PRO A 611 -24.76 8.21 -13.06
N ALA A 612 -25.61 8.87 -12.29
CA ALA A 612 -25.21 9.92 -11.36
C ALA A 612 -24.41 9.35 -10.17
N VAL A 613 -24.84 8.19 -9.65
CA VAL A 613 -24.10 7.44 -8.62
C VAL A 613 -22.73 6.98 -9.15
N ALA A 614 -22.68 6.50 -10.40
CA ALA A 614 -21.43 6.09 -11.02
C ALA A 614 -20.45 7.26 -11.17
N LEU A 615 -20.93 8.44 -11.57
CA LEU A 615 -20.14 9.66 -11.64
C LEU A 615 -19.57 10.02 -10.26
N GLU A 616 -20.43 10.10 -9.24
CA GLU A 616 -20.03 10.53 -7.90
C GLU A 616 -19.04 9.52 -7.28
N ALA A 617 -19.32 8.22 -7.40
CA ALA A 617 -18.44 7.16 -6.91
C ALA A 617 -17.07 7.14 -7.62
N SER A 618 -16.99 7.57 -8.88
CA SER A 618 -15.77 7.62 -9.69
C SER A 618 -14.97 8.93 -9.52
N ARG A 619 -15.51 9.91 -8.80
CA ARG A 619 -14.79 11.18 -8.57
C ARG A 619 -13.59 10.93 -7.67
N PRO A 620 -12.42 11.52 -7.99
CA PRO A 620 -11.33 11.54 -7.03
C PRO A 620 -11.81 12.30 -5.79
N PRO A 621 -11.35 11.90 -4.60
CA PRO A 621 -11.65 12.66 -3.40
C PRO A 621 -11.15 14.09 -3.61
N LYS A 622 -11.93 15.06 -3.15
CA LYS A 622 -11.45 16.45 -3.11
C LYS A 622 -10.18 16.46 -2.27
N PRO A 623 -9.09 17.07 -2.75
CA PRO A 623 -7.92 17.22 -1.91
C PRO A 623 -8.39 17.88 -0.62
N LYS A 624 -8.20 17.21 0.52
CA LYS A 624 -8.52 17.81 1.81
C LYS A 624 -7.69 19.09 1.86
N ARG A 625 -8.39 20.21 2.00
CA ARG A 625 -7.79 21.53 2.20
C ARG A 625 -6.64 21.34 3.18
N GLN A 626 -5.44 21.79 2.83
CA GLN A 626 -4.33 21.79 3.77
C GLN A 626 -4.87 22.39 5.07
N LEU A 627 -4.78 21.65 6.15
CA LEU A 627 -5.20 22.12 7.45
C LEU A 627 -4.26 23.29 7.79
N SER A 628 -4.69 24.49 7.49
CA SER A 628 -4.02 25.68 7.99
C SER A 628 -4.55 25.92 9.39
N ALA A 629 -3.64 25.97 10.37
CA ALA A 629 -4.01 26.36 11.72
C ALA A 629 -4.55 27.81 11.71
N SER A 630 -5.62 28.07 12.45
CA SER A 630 -6.10 29.43 12.64
C SER A 630 -5.02 30.29 13.35
N PRO A 631 -5.07 31.62 13.25
CA PRO A 631 -4.15 32.48 14.00
C PRO A 631 -4.13 32.21 15.51
N GLU A 632 -5.26 31.82 16.07
CA GLU A 632 -5.39 31.41 17.47
C GLU A 632 -4.70 30.08 17.76
N GLN A 633 -4.95 29.07 16.94
CA GLN A 633 -4.27 27.78 17.03
C GLN A 633 -2.75 27.92 16.85
N ASN A 634 -2.30 28.74 15.91
CA ASN A 634 -0.87 29.04 15.73
C ASN A 634 -0.25 29.67 16.98
N ARG A 635 -0.96 30.61 17.62
CA ARG A 635 -0.51 31.20 18.89
C ARG A 635 -0.39 30.17 20.00
N ALA A 636 -1.41 29.30 20.14
CA ALA A 636 -1.39 28.23 21.15
C ALA A 636 -0.24 27.24 20.92
N LEU A 637 -0.02 26.82 19.66
CA LEU A 637 1.10 25.93 19.29
C LEU A 637 2.47 26.58 19.59
N ARG A 638 2.62 27.88 19.31
CA ARG A 638 3.86 28.60 19.62
C ARG A 638 4.11 28.72 21.11
N GLN A 639 3.06 28.89 21.93
CA GLN A 639 3.19 28.89 23.40
C GLN A 639 3.66 27.54 23.90
N ILE A 640 3.04 26.42 23.45
CA ILE A 640 3.46 25.05 23.80
C ILE A 640 4.92 24.83 23.40
N ALA A 641 5.30 25.25 22.19
CA ALA A 641 6.68 25.11 21.72
C ALA A 641 7.66 25.93 22.55
N ARG A 642 7.28 27.15 22.98
CA ARG A 642 8.11 27.98 23.87
C ARG A 642 8.26 27.37 25.26
N GLU A 643 7.20 26.78 25.79
CA GLU A 643 7.24 26.03 27.05
C GLU A 643 8.15 24.80 26.90
N THR A 644 8.10 24.10 25.77
CA THR A 644 8.98 22.96 25.49
C THR A 644 10.45 23.37 25.45
N TRP A 645 10.78 24.54 24.88
CA TRP A 645 12.16 25.07 24.89
C TRP A 645 12.71 25.33 26.31
N ARG A 646 11.82 25.63 27.27
CA ARG A 646 12.23 25.83 28.70
C ARG A 646 13.02 24.66 29.24
N TYR A 647 12.67 23.41 28.85
CA TYR A 647 13.43 22.23 29.30
C TYR A 647 14.90 22.34 28.92
N PHE A 648 15.22 22.64 27.69
CA PHE A 648 16.61 22.77 27.24
C PHE A 648 17.28 24.02 27.78
N GLU A 649 16.52 25.10 27.91
CA GLU A 649 17.04 26.37 28.50
C GLU A 649 17.43 26.20 29.96
N THR A 650 16.73 25.35 30.72
CA THR A 650 16.97 25.08 32.13
C THR A 650 18.05 24.02 32.36
N PHE A 651 17.96 22.91 31.64
CA PHE A 651 18.73 21.70 31.98
C PHE A 651 20.00 21.52 31.13
N VAL A 652 20.11 22.15 29.95
CA VAL A 652 21.36 22.14 29.18
C VAL A 652 22.25 23.27 29.72
N SER A 653 23.06 22.92 30.65
CA SER A 653 23.83 23.84 31.46
C SER A 653 25.33 23.47 31.52
N PRO A 654 26.23 24.36 31.99
CA PRO A 654 27.65 24.02 32.17
C PRO A 654 27.88 22.84 33.14
N GLN A 655 26.96 22.59 34.06
CA GLN A 655 27.03 21.46 35.01
C GLN A 655 26.78 20.11 34.31
N GLU A 656 26.00 20.12 33.24
CA GLU A 656 25.77 18.99 32.36
C GLU A 656 26.65 19.03 31.09
N HIS A 657 27.76 19.81 31.13
CA HIS A 657 28.69 20.01 30.00
C HIS A 657 27.98 20.42 28.68
N MET A 658 26.91 21.21 28.80
CA MET A 658 26.07 21.65 27.65
C MET A 658 25.44 20.51 26.86
N LEU A 659 25.25 19.35 27.48
CA LEU A 659 24.48 18.22 26.96
C LEU A 659 23.09 18.18 27.58
N PRO A 660 22.04 17.72 26.84
CA PRO A 660 20.72 17.55 27.41
C PRO A 660 20.69 16.28 28.28
N PRO A 661 20.22 16.34 29.53
CA PRO A 661 19.92 15.12 30.30
C PRO A 661 18.76 14.37 29.63
N ASP A 662 18.60 13.08 29.94
CA ASP A 662 17.60 12.22 29.33
C ASP A 662 16.18 12.67 29.65
N ASN A 663 15.90 12.92 30.91
CA ASN A 663 14.60 13.40 31.37
C ASN A 663 14.71 14.11 32.73
N PHE A 664 13.63 14.80 33.07
CA PHE A 664 13.39 15.36 34.39
C PHE A 664 12.06 14.81 34.92
N GLN A 665 12.09 14.14 36.03
CA GLN A 665 10.93 13.61 36.72
C GLN A 665 10.53 14.56 37.84
N GLU A 666 9.30 15.07 37.81
CA GLU A 666 8.78 16.01 38.81
C GLU A 666 8.25 15.29 40.06
N ASP A 667 7.50 14.21 39.86
CA ASP A 667 6.82 13.45 40.91
C ASP A 667 7.34 12.01 40.98
N PRO A 668 7.53 11.39 42.12
CA PRO A 668 7.29 11.87 43.50
C PRO A 668 8.40 12.80 44.05
N LYS A 669 9.51 12.94 43.36
CA LYS A 669 10.62 13.80 43.74
C LYS A 669 11.31 14.35 42.49
N PRO A 670 11.57 15.68 42.44
CA PRO A 670 12.33 16.26 41.34
C PRO A 670 13.67 15.56 41.15
N THR A 671 13.84 14.88 40.02
CA THR A 671 15.04 14.08 39.72
C THR A 671 15.44 14.27 38.27
N ILE A 672 16.71 14.64 38.06
CA ILE A 672 17.31 14.73 36.73
C ILE A 672 18.01 13.42 36.41
N ALA A 673 17.75 12.84 35.23
CA ALA A 673 18.51 11.70 34.75
C ALA A 673 19.79 12.17 34.04
N HIS A 674 20.92 12.15 34.75
CA HIS A 674 22.23 12.66 34.31
C HIS A 674 22.89 11.72 33.27
N ARG A 675 22.18 11.40 32.22
CA ARG A 675 22.64 10.63 31.06
C ARG A 675 22.04 11.20 29.80
N THR A 676 22.68 10.95 28.66
CA THR A 676 22.23 11.42 27.37
C THR A 676 22.49 10.39 26.27
N SER A 677 21.72 10.41 25.20
CA SER A 677 21.91 9.61 23.98
C SER A 677 22.18 10.50 22.79
N PRO A 678 22.73 9.96 21.68
CA PRO A 678 22.87 10.73 20.44
C PRO A 678 21.54 11.27 19.91
N THR A 679 20.44 10.53 20.10
CA THR A 679 19.08 11.00 19.76
C THR A 679 18.69 12.22 20.60
N ASN A 680 18.91 12.19 21.92
CA ASN A 680 18.61 13.31 22.81
C ASN A 680 19.42 14.57 22.44
N ILE A 681 20.70 14.39 22.15
CA ILE A 681 21.57 15.48 21.70
C ILE A 681 21.06 16.05 20.38
N GLY A 682 20.72 15.19 19.40
CA GLY A 682 20.17 15.61 18.12
C GLY A 682 18.88 16.42 18.25
N LEU A 683 17.93 15.98 19.08
CA LEU A 683 16.69 16.70 19.36
C LEU A 683 16.96 18.07 20.03
N TYR A 684 17.93 18.15 20.94
CA TYR A 684 18.35 19.42 21.50
C TYR A 684 18.91 20.39 20.44
N LEU A 685 19.74 19.89 19.51
CA LEU A 685 20.26 20.71 18.42
C LEU A 685 19.13 21.31 17.57
N LEU A 686 18.12 20.52 17.25
CA LEU A 686 16.93 21.01 16.53
C LEU A 686 16.10 22.00 17.37
N ALA A 687 16.00 21.77 18.68
CA ALA A 687 15.29 22.67 19.57
C ALA A 687 16.01 24.03 19.62
N ALA A 688 17.34 24.04 19.64
CA ALA A 688 18.15 25.28 19.59
C ALA A 688 17.96 26.03 18.25
N VAL A 689 17.90 25.29 17.11
CA VAL A 689 17.56 25.87 15.82
C VAL A 689 16.16 26.51 15.87
N SER A 690 15.18 25.79 16.39
CA SER A 690 13.81 26.26 16.49
C SER A 690 13.69 27.49 17.39
N ALA A 691 14.39 27.51 18.52
CA ALA A 691 14.38 28.65 19.45
C ALA A 691 14.89 29.94 18.79
N ARG A 692 15.95 29.81 18.00
CA ARG A 692 16.47 30.96 17.24
C ARG A 692 15.48 31.38 16.14
N ASP A 693 14.96 30.46 15.37
CA ASP A 693 14.08 30.75 14.23
C ASP A 693 12.73 31.31 14.67
N PHE A 694 12.23 30.92 15.83
CA PHE A 694 11.03 31.50 16.43
C PHE A 694 11.27 32.82 17.14
N GLY A 695 12.51 33.28 17.25
CA GLY A 695 12.89 34.55 17.90
C GLY A 695 12.89 34.48 19.40
N TRP A 696 13.04 33.31 20.02
CA TRP A 696 13.17 33.14 21.47
C TRP A 696 14.62 33.27 21.97
N ALA A 697 15.58 33.10 21.07
CA ALA A 697 17.00 33.25 21.33
C ALA A 697 17.70 34.05 20.22
N GLY A 698 18.73 34.79 20.53
CA GLY A 698 19.57 35.50 19.56
C GLY A 698 20.50 34.55 18.79
N THR A 699 20.88 34.94 17.56
CA THR A 699 21.75 34.13 16.69
C THR A 699 23.15 33.91 17.34
N ARG A 700 23.72 34.95 17.88
CA ARG A 700 25.05 34.89 18.54
C ARG A 700 25.02 34.02 19.78
N ALA A 701 24.01 34.15 20.63
CA ALA A 701 23.82 33.35 21.84
C ALA A 701 23.63 31.87 21.47
N THR A 702 22.80 31.56 20.45
CA THR A 702 22.61 30.21 19.96
C THR A 702 23.89 29.61 19.39
N ALA A 703 24.66 30.38 18.58
CA ALA A 703 25.96 29.93 18.10
C ALA A 703 26.94 29.59 19.24
N THR A 704 27.02 30.43 20.27
CA THR A 704 27.86 30.17 21.43
C THR A 704 27.44 28.91 22.19
N ARG A 705 26.13 28.71 22.40
CA ARG A 705 25.57 27.51 23.03
C ARG A 705 25.92 26.25 22.24
N LEU A 706 25.79 26.31 20.91
CA LEU A 706 26.13 25.19 20.00
C LEU A 706 27.64 24.89 20.01
N GLU A 707 28.50 25.91 19.97
CA GLU A 707 29.96 25.75 20.07
C GLU A 707 30.37 25.01 21.35
N GLN A 708 29.83 25.42 22.50
CA GLN A 708 30.09 24.75 23.78
C GLN A 708 29.61 23.27 23.76
N THR A 709 28.48 22.99 23.13
CA THR A 709 28.01 21.60 22.93
C THR A 709 28.98 20.83 22.05
N PHE A 710 29.41 21.40 20.91
CA PHE A 710 30.36 20.73 20.01
C PHE A 710 31.74 20.53 20.62
N ASP A 711 32.22 21.46 21.48
CA ASP A 711 33.44 21.28 22.24
C ASP A 711 33.33 20.04 23.15
N THR A 712 32.21 19.87 23.84
CA THR A 712 31.95 18.65 24.62
C THR A 712 31.88 17.40 23.74
N LEU A 713 31.13 17.45 22.63
CA LEU A 713 31.01 16.31 21.70
C LEU A 713 32.37 15.88 21.14
N ALA A 714 33.31 16.79 20.96
CA ALA A 714 34.66 16.49 20.50
C ALA A 714 35.46 15.64 21.52
N THR A 715 35.15 15.74 22.83
CA THR A 715 35.80 14.96 23.90
C THR A 715 35.21 13.57 24.13
N LEU A 716 33.96 13.33 23.70
CA LEU A 716 33.30 12.05 23.90
C LEU A 716 33.97 10.91 23.11
N THR A 717 34.15 9.78 23.78
CA THR A 717 34.67 8.56 23.13
C THR A 717 33.71 8.07 22.03
N ARG A 718 34.25 7.74 20.85
CA ARG A 718 33.52 7.29 19.70
C ARG A 718 34.10 6.01 19.12
N TRP A 719 33.28 5.20 18.47
CA TRP A 719 33.70 4.01 17.76
C TRP A 719 33.40 4.14 16.24
N ARG A 720 34.43 4.15 15.42
CA ARG A 720 34.30 4.35 13.94
C ARG A 720 33.44 5.58 13.60
N GLY A 721 33.59 6.67 14.33
CA GLY A 721 32.81 7.90 14.16
C GLY A 721 31.43 7.89 14.84
N HIS A 722 30.88 6.74 15.19
CA HIS A 722 29.63 6.63 15.92
C HIS A 722 29.81 6.97 17.40
N PHE A 723 28.79 7.59 17.97
CA PHE A 723 28.63 7.74 19.38
C PHE A 723 28.06 6.47 20.01
N TYR A 724 28.40 6.24 21.29
CA TYR A 724 27.77 5.18 22.05
C TYR A 724 26.32 5.52 22.39
N ASN A 725 25.55 4.53 22.72
CA ASN A 725 24.12 4.62 22.99
C ASN A 725 23.83 5.60 24.17
N TRP A 726 24.63 5.53 25.24
CA TRP A 726 24.44 6.32 26.42
C TRP A 726 25.76 6.87 26.97
N TYR A 727 25.74 8.13 27.41
CA TYR A 727 26.81 8.79 28.15
C TYR A 727 26.29 9.39 29.45
N ASP A 728 27.08 9.35 30.52
CA ASP A 728 26.84 10.14 31.70
C ASP A 728 27.19 11.61 31.41
N THR A 729 26.25 12.54 31.66
CA THR A 729 26.41 13.97 31.33
C THR A 729 27.38 14.71 32.23
N ARG A 730 27.75 14.14 33.41
CA ARG A 730 28.67 14.74 34.37
C ARG A 730 30.11 14.24 34.22
N SER A 731 30.26 12.93 34.03
CA SER A 731 31.59 12.30 33.89
C SER A 731 32.02 12.20 32.41
N LEU A 732 31.11 12.37 31.46
CA LEU A 732 31.30 12.21 30.02
C LEU A 732 31.72 10.78 29.59
N GLN A 733 31.59 9.80 30.50
CA GLN A 733 31.91 8.40 30.21
C GLN A 733 30.73 7.70 29.49
N ALA A 734 31.07 6.83 28.55
CA ALA A 734 30.08 5.93 27.99
C ALA A 734 29.56 4.98 29.06
N LEU A 735 28.25 4.76 29.12
CA LEU A 735 27.62 3.83 30.05
C LEU A 735 27.73 2.40 29.53
N GLU A 736 28.10 1.48 30.46
CA GLU A 736 28.16 0.04 30.09
C GLU A 736 26.77 -0.63 30.14
N PRO A 737 26.49 -1.61 29.26
CA PRO A 737 27.38 -2.09 28.21
C PRO A 737 27.51 -1.11 27.05
N ALA A 738 28.76 -0.83 26.65
CA ALA A 738 29.02 0.04 25.51
C ALA A 738 28.40 -0.52 24.23
N TYR A 739 27.53 0.25 23.59
CA TYR A 739 26.73 -0.17 22.47
C TYR A 739 26.61 0.95 21.43
N VAL A 740 26.71 0.60 20.14
CA VAL A 740 26.45 1.52 19.03
C VAL A 740 25.09 1.19 18.42
N SER A 741 24.13 2.09 18.58
CA SER A 741 22.78 1.95 18.03
C SER A 741 22.70 2.51 16.61
N SER A 742 22.12 1.75 15.68
CA SER A 742 21.90 2.21 14.32
C SER A 742 20.90 3.38 14.25
N VAL A 743 19.86 3.33 15.09
CA VAL A 743 18.83 4.38 15.18
C VAL A 743 19.41 5.66 15.73
N ASP A 744 20.10 5.60 16.88
CA ASP A 744 20.68 6.79 17.50
C ASP A 744 21.72 7.46 16.58
N SER A 745 22.54 6.65 15.91
CA SER A 745 23.51 7.15 14.93
C SER A 745 22.81 7.84 13.75
N GLY A 746 21.73 7.25 13.23
CA GLY A 746 20.96 7.80 12.12
C GLY A 746 20.22 9.08 12.50
N ASN A 747 19.58 9.10 13.65
CA ASN A 747 18.89 10.28 14.19
C ASN A 747 19.89 11.43 14.35
N PHE A 748 20.99 11.17 15.01
CA PHE A 748 22.00 12.20 15.25
C PHE A 748 22.62 12.71 13.95
N ALA A 749 22.95 11.82 13.00
CA ALA A 749 23.48 12.24 11.70
C ALA A 749 22.49 13.13 10.94
N GLY A 750 21.20 12.76 10.90
CA GLY A 750 20.15 13.57 10.28
C GLY A 750 20.00 14.95 10.93
N HIS A 751 20.05 15.02 12.27
CA HIS A 751 19.96 16.27 13.01
C HIS A 751 21.19 17.16 12.81
N LEU A 752 22.40 16.58 12.75
CA LEU A 752 23.62 17.31 12.41
C LEU A 752 23.57 17.95 11.01
N ILE A 753 23.03 17.25 10.02
CA ILE A 753 22.86 17.81 8.67
C ILE A 753 21.83 18.93 8.67
N ALA A 754 20.71 18.75 9.40
CA ALA A 754 19.69 19.81 9.53
C ALA A 754 20.26 21.06 10.21
N LEU A 755 21.04 20.89 11.29
CA LEU A 755 21.74 22.00 11.95
C LEU A 755 22.72 22.70 11.02
N ALA A 756 23.51 21.95 10.25
CA ALA A 756 24.46 22.52 9.31
C ALA A 756 23.78 23.41 8.27
N ASN A 757 22.64 22.94 7.72
CA ASN A 757 21.85 23.71 6.77
C ASN A 757 21.23 24.96 7.43
N ALA A 758 20.76 24.85 8.67
CA ALA A 758 20.25 26.01 9.42
C ALA A 758 21.35 27.07 9.65
N CYS A 759 22.58 26.65 10.00
CA CYS A 759 23.70 27.58 10.15
C CYS A 759 24.03 28.31 8.83
N ASP A 760 23.92 27.64 7.69
CA ASP A 760 24.12 28.29 6.39
C ASP A 760 23.00 29.32 6.09
N GLU A 761 21.74 28.99 6.40
CA GLU A 761 20.59 29.89 6.20
C GLU A 761 20.63 31.10 7.16
N TRP A 762 21.23 30.96 8.33
CA TRP A 762 21.27 32.03 9.33
C TRP A 762 22.08 33.25 8.91
N GLN A 763 22.86 33.16 7.85
CA GLN A 763 23.60 34.31 7.30
C GLN A 763 22.66 35.41 6.78
N ASP A 764 21.40 35.09 6.48
CA ASP A 764 20.37 36.05 6.07
C ASP A 764 19.73 36.84 7.22
N GLY A 765 20.13 36.55 8.49
CA GLY A 765 19.56 37.20 9.69
C GLY A 765 18.20 36.64 10.11
N VAL A 766 17.62 37.16 11.19
CA VAL A 766 16.25 36.85 11.61
C VAL A 766 15.32 37.98 11.19
N PRO A 767 14.23 37.71 10.48
CA PRO A 767 13.26 38.74 10.13
C PRO A 767 12.69 39.45 11.36
N SER A 768 12.67 40.75 11.38
CA SER A 768 12.16 41.57 12.49
C SER A 768 10.77 41.19 13.00
N PRO A 769 9.79 40.78 12.14
CA PRO A 769 8.52 40.26 12.61
C PRO A 769 8.62 38.98 13.46
N MET A 770 9.56 38.10 13.15
CA MET A 770 9.75 36.85 13.91
C MET A 770 10.34 37.13 15.31
N VAL A 771 11.31 38.02 15.40
CA VAL A 771 11.85 38.48 16.69
C VAL A 771 10.73 39.08 17.57
N ARG A 772 9.94 39.97 17.00
CA ARG A 772 8.81 40.62 17.70
C ARG A 772 7.81 39.55 18.19
N GLN A 773 7.46 38.59 17.35
CA GLN A 773 6.56 37.53 17.71
C GLN A 773 7.14 36.60 18.79
N GLY A 774 8.42 36.28 18.73
CA GLY A 774 9.11 35.50 19.76
C GLY A 774 9.11 36.17 21.14
N LEU A 775 9.34 37.47 21.21
CA LEU A 775 9.23 38.24 22.42
C LEU A 775 7.79 38.28 22.97
N GLN A 776 6.78 38.42 22.07
CA GLN A 776 5.37 38.34 22.43
C GLN A 776 4.98 36.97 23.00
N ASP A 777 5.50 35.86 22.44
CA ASP A 777 5.21 34.52 22.95
C ASP A 777 5.69 34.38 24.42
N THR A 778 6.91 34.83 24.73
CA THR A 778 7.45 34.78 26.06
C THR A 778 6.71 35.73 27.01
N LEU A 779 6.35 36.93 26.56
CA LEU A 779 5.53 37.90 27.32
C LEU A 779 4.16 37.34 27.73
N ARG A 780 3.48 36.59 26.80
CA ARG A 780 2.19 35.95 27.10
C ARG A 780 2.33 34.88 28.19
N LEU A 781 3.44 34.11 28.19
CA LEU A 781 3.69 33.12 29.23
C LEU A 781 3.97 33.81 30.59
N ALA A 782 4.70 34.91 30.59
CA ALA A 782 4.88 35.73 31.80
C ALA A 782 3.53 36.26 32.32
N ARG A 783 2.66 36.72 31.44
CA ARG A 783 1.32 37.18 31.80
C ARG A 783 0.48 36.06 32.41
N ARG A 784 0.47 34.88 31.78
CA ARG A 784 -0.22 33.69 32.30
C ARG A 784 0.30 33.29 33.68
N ALA A 785 1.61 33.25 33.85
CA ALA A 785 2.23 32.96 35.16
C ALA A 785 1.87 34.02 36.23
N LEU A 786 1.72 35.30 35.86
CA LEU A 786 1.21 36.35 36.77
C LEU A 786 -0.23 36.09 37.16
N ASP A 787 -1.09 35.73 36.17
CA ASP A 787 -2.52 35.45 36.43
C ASP A 787 -2.71 34.23 37.36
N ASP A 788 -1.85 33.21 37.21
CA ASP A 788 -1.85 32.02 38.08
C ASP A 788 -1.35 32.30 39.51
N THR A 789 -0.56 33.34 39.72
CA THR A 789 0.04 33.69 41.03
C THR A 789 -0.58 34.90 41.70
N ALA A 790 -1.34 35.70 40.96
CA ALA A 790 -1.83 37.01 41.42
C ALA A 790 -2.75 36.91 42.65
N THR A 791 -2.39 37.68 43.67
CA THR A 791 -3.31 37.97 44.79
C THR A 791 -4.12 39.23 44.43
N PRO A 792 -5.44 39.13 44.21
CA PRO A 792 -6.23 40.29 43.79
C PRO A 792 -6.04 41.49 44.73
N GLY A 793 -5.64 42.65 44.15
CA GLY A 793 -5.50 43.90 44.89
C GLY A 793 -4.07 44.24 45.41
N SER A 794 -3.07 43.43 45.14
CA SER A 794 -1.66 43.71 45.48
C SER A 794 -1.14 44.89 44.60
N ALA A 795 -0.47 45.86 45.27
CA ALA A 795 0.18 46.96 44.56
C ALA A 795 1.32 46.48 43.65
N HIS A 796 2.03 45.41 44.04
CA HIS A 796 3.08 44.79 43.25
C HIS A 796 2.54 44.10 42.00
N ASP A 797 1.44 43.35 42.11
CA ASP A 797 0.76 42.73 40.95
C ASP A 797 0.30 43.79 39.95
N THR A 798 -0.27 44.89 40.43
CA THR A 798 -0.71 46.00 39.60
C THR A 798 0.47 46.63 38.86
N ALA A 799 1.61 46.83 39.52
CA ALA A 799 2.83 47.37 38.91
C ALA A 799 3.42 46.44 37.86
N ILE A 800 3.50 45.13 38.12
CA ILE A 800 4.00 44.13 37.16
C ILE A 800 3.04 44.02 35.95
N ARG A 801 1.72 43.99 36.19
CA ARG A 801 0.70 43.95 35.12
C ARG A 801 0.80 45.20 34.24
N SER A 802 0.94 46.41 34.84
CA SER A 802 1.12 47.65 34.08
C SER A 802 2.40 47.63 33.23
N ALA A 803 3.48 47.00 33.74
CA ALA A 803 4.74 46.82 33.02
C ALA A 803 4.55 45.85 31.82
N LEU A 804 3.86 44.71 32.03
CA LEU A 804 3.54 43.75 30.97
C LEU A 804 2.70 44.38 29.87
N ASP A 805 1.65 45.17 30.26
CA ASP A 805 0.78 45.89 29.30
C ASP A 805 1.56 46.98 28.55
N GLY A 806 2.53 47.62 29.21
CA GLY A 806 3.44 48.57 28.59
C GLY A 806 4.34 47.93 27.54
N MET A 807 4.90 46.75 27.84
CA MET A 807 5.73 45.98 26.90
C MET A 807 4.91 45.47 25.71
N ASP A 808 3.68 45.01 25.94
CA ASP A 808 2.79 44.50 24.88
C ASP A 808 2.43 45.61 23.87
N ARG A 809 2.05 46.77 24.38
CA ARG A 809 1.78 47.96 23.53
C ARG A 809 3.01 48.36 22.71
N GLN A 810 4.23 48.25 23.28
CA GLN A 810 5.43 48.54 22.54
C GLN A 810 5.70 47.48 21.44
N LEU A 811 5.45 46.22 21.73
CA LEU A 811 5.58 45.10 20.77
C LEU A 811 4.53 45.14 19.67
N GLU A 812 3.35 45.71 19.92
CA GLU A 812 2.31 45.93 18.88
C GLU A 812 2.59 47.19 18.04
N GLY A 813 3.36 48.12 18.54
CA GLY A 813 3.70 49.37 17.86
C GLY A 813 4.63 49.20 16.66
N SER A 814 4.79 50.29 15.89
CA SER A 814 5.60 50.33 14.63
C SER A 814 7.10 50.63 14.85
N ARG A 815 7.59 50.70 16.08
CA ARG A 815 9.01 50.99 16.37
C ARG A 815 9.89 49.85 15.89
N GLY A 816 11.02 50.13 15.23
CA GLY A 816 12.00 49.14 14.81
C GLY A 816 12.57 48.35 15.99
N ILE A 817 12.90 47.06 15.77
CA ILE A 817 13.41 46.14 16.79
C ILE A 817 14.71 46.67 17.44
N ALA A 818 15.54 47.39 16.72
CA ALA A 818 16.78 47.96 17.24
C ALA A 818 16.59 48.88 18.46
N ALA A 819 15.52 49.68 18.44
CA ALA A 819 15.18 50.55 19.55
C ALA A 819 14.30 49.89 20.60
N LEU A 820 13.52 48.93 20.19
CA LEU A 820 12.54 48.23 21.01
C LEU A 820 13.18 47.19 21.94
N ALA A 821 14.10 46.33 21.44
CA ALA A 821 14.68 45.24 22.18
C ALA A 821 15.46 45.67 23.48
N PRO A 822 16.27 46.73 23.46
CA PRO A 822 16.90 47.23 24.71
C PRO A 822 15.87 47.69 25.72
N ALA A 823 14.78 48.37 25.28
CA ALA A 823 13.74 48.86 26.16
C ALA A 823 12.97 47.73 26.84
N ILE A 824 12.56 46.70 26.04
CA ILE A 824 11.89 45.48 26.56
C ILE A 824 12.81 44.76 27.55
N SER A 825 14.10 44.58 27.23
CA SER A 825 15.07 43.94 28.16
C SER A 825 15.13 44.67 29.50
N HIS A 826 15.22 45.98 29.48
CA HIS A 826 15.29 46.78 30.71
C HIS A 826 14.00 46.66 31.53
N GLN A 827 12.83 46.80 30.88
CA GLN A 827 11.54 46.71 31.57
C GLN A 827 11.28 45.31 32.13
N ALA A 828 11.62 44.27 31.39
CA ALA A 828 11.47 42.88 31.83
C ALA A 828 12.35 42.55 33.03
N ARG A 829 13.61 43.05 33.07
CA ARG A 829 14.48 42.90 34.23
C ARG A 829 13.92 43.59 35.45
N LYS A 830 13.37 44.81 35.29
CA LYS A 830 12.73 45.55 36.38
C LYS A 830 11.51 44.79 36.92
N ALA A 831 10.69 44.25 36.02
CA ALA A 831 9.54 43.42 36.38
C ALA A 831 9.95 42.11 37.05
N ALA A 832 11.01 41.45 36.60
CA ALA A 832 11.57 40.27 37.24
C ALA A 832 12.07 40.54 38.65
N HIS A 833 12.76 41.69 38.86
CA HIS A 833 13.17 42.09 40.19
C HIS A 833 11.98 42.32 41.13
N ALA A 834 10.94 42.96 40.66
CA ALA A 834 9.69 43.14 41.41
C ALA A 834 9.00 41.80 41.71
N ALA A 835 8.99 40.89 40.77
CA ALA A 835 8.37 39.56 40.91
C ALA A 835 9.08 38.69 41.98
N ARG A 836 10.38 38.86 42.20
CA ARG A 836 11.12 38.16 43.24
C ARG A 836 10.70 38.56 44.67
N THR A 837 10.04 39.69 44.84
CA THR A 837 9.51 40.13 46.13
C THR A 837 8.11 39.63 46.42
N LEU A 838 7.46 38.91 45.47
CA LEU A 838 6.16 38.29 45.64
C LEU A 838 6.27 37.08 46.58
N GLN A 839 5.20 36.87 47.36
CA GLN A 839 5.05 35.70 48.25
C GLN A 839 3.74 34.95 47.94
N PRO A 840 3.76 33.60 47.97
CA PRO A 840 4.91 32.73 48.25
C PRO A 840 5.92 32.66 47.10
N ALA A 841 7.20 32.55 47.40
CA ALA A 841 8.28 32.56 46.42
C ALA A 841 8.18 31.42 45.39
N GLU A 842 7.69 30.25 45.79
CA GLU A 842 7.48 29.10 44.89
C GLU A 842 6.47 29.40 43.80
N SER A 843 5.37 30.05 44.12
CA SER A 843 4.34 30.44 43.14
C SER A 843 4.81 31.49 42.13
N ALA A 844 5.78 32.34 42.54
CA ALA A 844 6.36 33.39 41.71
C ALA A 844 7.51 32.90 40.82
N ALA A 845 8.04 31.69 41.05
CA ALA A 845 9.20 31.16 40.34
C ALA A 845 9.01 31.13 38.81
N ASP A 846 7.85 30.71 38.33
CA ASP A 846 7.52 30.67 36.91
C ASP A 846 7.45 32.07 36.31
N LEU A 847 6.85 33.01 37.00
CA LEU A 847 6.78 34.41 36.55
C LEU A 847 8.18 35.01 36.43
N VAL A 848 9.03 34.80 37.44
CA VAL A 848 10.44 35.26 37.43
C VAL A 848 11.18 34.65 36.25
N PHE A 849 11.04 33.34 36.03
CA PHE A 849 11.65 32.64 34.90
C PHE A 849 11.27 33.27 33.57
N TRP A 850 9.96 33.45 33.29
CA TRP A 850 9.52 34.02 32.03
C TRP A 850 9.92 35.48 31.82
N LEU A 851 9.96 36.29 32.87
CA LEU A 851 10.43 37.66 32.77
C LEU A 851 11.96 37.76 32.53
N GLU A 852 12.76 36.89 33.13
CA GLU A 852 14.19 36.78 32.89
C GLU A 852 14.45 36.25 31.45
N ALA A 853 13.72 35.22 30.99
CA ALA A 853 13.82 34.69 29.63
C ALA A 853 13.49 35.78 28.62
N LEU A 854 12.44 36.56 28.84
CA LEU A 854 12.08 37.70 27.99
C LEU A 854 13.22 38.77 27.97
N ALA A 855 13.76 39.11 29.15
CA ALA A 855 14.82 40.09 29.26
C ALA A 855 16.12 39.64 28.55
N ASN A 856 16.44 38.35 28.66
CA ASN A 856 17.62 37.76 28.01
C ASN A 856 17.43 37.69 26.49
N ALA A 857 16.33 37.18 26.01
CA ALA A 857 16.04 37.11 24.56
C ALA A 857 16.07 38.52 23.92
N ALA A 858 15.46 39.51 24.56
CA ALA A 858 15.50 40.88 24.08
C ALA A 858 16.93 41.47 24.08
N ALA A 859 17.75 41.18 25.11
CA ALA A 859 19.16 41.61 25.18
C ALA A 859 20.02 40.97 24.08
N GLU A 860 19.79 39.68 23.80
CA GLU A 860 20.48 38.92 22.75
C GLU A 860 20.19 39.51 21.37
N HIS A 861 18.90 39.75 21.05
CA HIS A 861 18.52 40.40 19.80
C HIS A 861 19.09 41.82 19.69
N ALA A 862 19.10 42.60 20.76
CA ALA A 862 19.75 43.91 20.78
C ALA A 862 21.27 43.84 20.51
N SER A 863 21.92 42.76 20.96
CA SER A 863 23.36 42.52 20.70
C SER A 863 23.60 42.13 19.24
N ASP A 864 22.74 41.27 18.67
CA ASP A 864 22.82 40.84 17.25
C ASP A 864 22.70 42.04 16.32
N ILE A 865 21.77 42.96 16.56
CA ILE A 865 21.54 44.15 15.76
C ILE A 865 22.70 45.16 15.87
N ARG A 866 23.26 45.39 17.04
CA ARG A 866 24.35 46.34 17.22
C ARG A 866 25.60 45.96 16.42
N THR A 867 25.84 44.70 16.23
CA THR A 867 26.99 44.18 15.49
C THR A 867 26.81 44.21 13.96
N THR A 868 25.59 44.36 13.51
CA THR A 868 25.28 44.44 12.06
C THR A 868 25.05 45.87 11.55
N ALA A 869 24.90 46.84 12.47
CA ALA A 869 24.50 48.24 12.17
C ALA A 869 25.61 49.15 11.65
N THR A 870 26.58 48.66 10.86
CA THR A 870 27.55 49.53 10.17
C THR A 870 27.18 49.82 8.73
N ALA A 871 26.05 49.38 8.21
CA ALA A 871 25.59 49.71 6.85
C ALA A 871 24.07 49.51 6.68
N ALA A 872 23.37 50.58 6.40
CA ALA A 872 22.06 50.78 5.79
C ALA A 872 20.90 51.15 6.73
N ASP A 873 20.44 52.38 6.54
CA ASP A 873 19.17 53.00 7.04
C ASP A 873 17.91 52.38 6.37
N THR A 874 17.49 51.18 6.79
CA THR A 874 16.12 50.71 6.54
C THR A 874 15.51 50.17 7.82
N PRO A 875 14.36 50.70 8.30
CA PRO A 875 13.81 50.41 9.64
C PRO A 875 13.31 48.98 9.84
N ASP A 876 13.11 48.19 8.83
CA ASP A 876 12.33 46.93 8.88
C ASP A 876 13.06 45.64 8.43
N ALA A 877 14.30 45.71 7.97
CA ALA A 877 15.06 44.50 7.64
C ALA A 877 16.28 44.37 8.56
N SER A 878 16.46 43.22 9.21
CA SER A 878 17.77 42.90 9.76
C SER A 878 18.74 42.76 8.59
N PRO A 879 19.80 43.52 8.54
CA PRO A 879 20.76 43.42 7.42
C PRO A 879 21.35 42.00 7.40
N PRO A 880 21.61 41.44 6.22
CA PRO A 880 22.30 40.16 6.10
C PRO A 880 23.67 40.27 6.79
N LEU A 881 24.09 39.17 7.43
CA LEU A 881 25.43 39.12 8.01
C LEU A 881 26.47 39.35 6.92
N GLN A 882 27.46 40.21 7.17
CA GLN A 882 28.58 40.35 6.23
C GLN A 882 29.21 38.96 6.03
N ALA A 883 29.30 38.49 4.77
CA ALA A 883 29.73 37.14 4.41
C ALA A 883 31.07 36.71 5.08
N ASN A 884 31.91 37.64 5.42
CA ASN A 884 33.19 37.45 6.13
C ASN A 884 33.20 38.03 7.54
N GLY A 885 32.04 38.34 8.13
CA GLY A 885 31.94 38.83 9.49
C GLY A 885 32.23 37.74 10.54
N PRO A 886 32.66 38.10 11.76
CA PRO A 886 33.03 37.13 12.79
C PRO A 886 31.94 36.09 13.10
N LEU A 887 30.67 36.48 13.07
CA LEU A 887 29.54 35.55 13.32
C LEU A 887 29.31 34.61 12.15
N ALA A 888 29.43 35.09 10.91
CA ALA A 888 29.29 34.25 9.71
C ALA A 888 30.39 33.16 9.69
N LEU A 889 31.63 33.50 10.02
CA LEU A 889 32.74 32.54 10.10
C LEU A 889 32.49 31.46 11.18
N ARG A 890 31.92 31.85 12.33
CA ARG A 890 31.54 30.91 13.41
C ARG A 890 30.46 29.94 12.94
N LEU A 891 29.41 30.44 12.25
CA LEU A 891 28.33 29.63 11.71
C LEU A 891 28.83 28.66 10.62
N GLN A 892 29.72 29.11 9.75
CA GLN A 892 30.37 28.26 8.74
C GLN A 892 31.22 27.16 9.42
N ALA A 893 31.97 27.48 10.45
CA ALA A 893 32.75 26.49 11.21
C ALA A 893 31.86 25.45 11.90
N LEU A 894 30.74 25.87 12.50
CA LEU A 894 29.75 24.97 13.09
C LEU A 894 29.13 24.07 12.02
N ALA A 895 28.71 24.60 10.88
CA ALA A 895 28.17 23.84 9.77
C ALA A 895 29.16 22.79 9.25
N ALA A 896 30.41 23.19 9.03
CA ALA A 896 31.50 22.30 8.59
C ALA A 896 31.76 21.18 9.62
N THR A 897 31.79 21.52 10.93
CA THR A 897 32.01 20.56 12.01
C THR A 897 30.88 19.56 12.09
N ALA A 898 29.63 20.02 12.02
CA ALA A 898 28.44 19.17 12.02
C ALA A 898 28.43 18.18 10.84
N ARG A 899 28.70 18.65 9.61
CA ARG A 899 28.81 17.79 8.42
C ARG A 899 29.94 16.78 8.52
N LYS A 900 31.12 17.22 9.02
CA LYS A 900 32.27 16.33 9.25
C LYS A 900 31.94 15.24 10.27
N MET A 901 31.27 15.59 11.35
CA MET A 901 30.88 14.63 12.38
C MET A 901 29.86 13.60 11.83
N ALA A 902 28.82 14.04 11.13
CA ALA A 902 27.88 13.15 10.47
C ALA A 902 28.57 12.25 9.43
N GLY A 903 29.41 12.82 8.59
CA GLY A 903 30.14 12.10 7.53
C GLY A 903 31.15 11.08 8.06
N SER A 904 31.64 11.24 9.30
CA SER A 904 32.61 10.31 9.91
C SER A 904 32.00 9.01 10.42
N MET A 905 30.67 8.91 10.58
CA MET A 905 29.97 7.71 11.05
C MET A 905 29.96 6.65 9.94
N ASP A 906 30.53 5.48 10.21
CA ASP A 906 30.66 4.36 9.25
C ASP A 906 29.45 3.42 9.34
N PHE A 907 28.35 3.70 8.63
CA PHE A 907 27.16 2.86 8.63
C PHE A 907 27.35 1.52 7.92
N ALA A 908 28.43 1.34 7.14
CA ALA A 908 28.67 0.07 6.46
C ALA A 908 28.90 -1.07 7.45
N VAL A 909 29.47 -0.78 8.63
CA VAL A 909 29.69 -1.78 9.68
C VAL A 909 28.42 -2.24 10.39
N LEU A 910 27.35 -1.45 10.29
CA LEU A 910 26.05 -1.75 10.88
C LEU A 910 25.13 -2.51 9.88
N LEU A 911 25.56 -2.66 8.62
CA LEU A 911 24.78 -3.30 7.57
C LEU A 911 25.01 -4.82 7.58
N ASP A 912 23.96 -5.60 7.84
CA ASP A 912 23.99 -7.04 7.60
C ASP A 912 24.19 -7.33 6.12
N GLY A 913 25.35 -7.88 5.78
CA GLY A 913 25.75 -8.15 4.39
C GLY A 913 24.87 -9.16 3.67
N GLN A 914 24.19 -10.07 4.39
CA GLN A 914 23.30 -11.07 3.80
C GLN A 914 21.88 -10.51 3.63
N ARG A 915 21.30 -9.95 4.67
CA ARG A 915 19.93 -9.42 4.67
C ARG A 915 19.82 -8.10 3.92
N LYS A 916 20.92 -7.35 3.79
CA LYS A 916 20.94 -5.98 3.27
C LYS A 916 20.06 -5.03 4.08
N LEU A 917 20.03 -5.24 5.39
CA LEU A 917 19.31 -4.43 6.37
C LEU A 917 20.29 -3.93 7.42
N LEU A 918 20.00 -2.78 8.02
CA LEU A 918 20.76 -2.31 9.19
C LEU A 918 20.40 -3.17 10.41
N SER A 919 21.41 -3.71 11.07
CA SER A 919 21.25 -4.33 12.38
C SER A 919 20.70 -3.31 13.39
N ILE A 920 20.07 -3.74 14.46
CA ILE A 920 19.66 -2.86 15.57
C ILE A 920 20.86 -2.10 16.09
N GLY A 921 22.01 -2.75 16.20
CA GLY A 921 23.26 -2.12 16.53
C GLY A 921 24.43 -3.10 16.60
N LEU A 922 25.49 -2.64 17.21
CA LEU A 922 26.75 -3.38 17.30
C LEU A 922 27.34 -3.24 18.71
N ARG A 923 27.93 -4.31 19.20
CA ARG A 923 28.77 -4.30 20.43
C ARG A 923 30.23 -4.15 20.05
N PRO A 924 30.85 -3.04 20.38
CA PRO A 924 32.24 -2.79 20.01
C PRO A 924 33.23 -3.73 20.67
N ALA A 925 32.93 -4.27 21.87
CA ALA A 925 33.85 -5.15 22.64
C ALA A 925 34.21 -6.43 21.91
N ASP A 926 33.25 -7.02 21.18
CA ASP A 926 33.40 -8.28 20.44
C ASP A 926 33.15 -8.13 18.93
N HIS A 927 32.95 -6.89 18.46
CA HIS A 927 32.59 -6.57 17.07
C HIS A 927 31.36 -7.31 16.57
N SER A 928 30.44 -7.73 17.44
CA SER A 928 29.25 -8.48 17.05
C SER A 928 28.10 -7.55 16.69
N LEU A 929 27.49 -7.80 15.51
CA LEU A 929 26.19 -7.23 15.16
C LEU A 929 25.09 -7.90 15.97
N ASP A 930 24.06 -7.14 16.31
CA ASP A 930 22.83 -7.71 16.84
C ASP A 930 22.18 -8.63 15.77
N GLU A 931 21.61 -9.74 16.21
CA GLU A 931 20.97 -10.71 15.29
C GLU A 931 19.73 -10.16 14.59
N ASN A 932 19.07 -9.17 15.19
CA ASN A 932 17.89 -8.52 14.65
C ASN A 932 18.27 -7.29 13.82
N CYS A 933 17.45 -7.04 12.80
CA CYS A 933 17.62 -5.89 11.92
C CYS A 933 16.35 -5.03 11.90
N TYR A 934 16.52 -3.76 11.63
CA TYR A 934 15.40 -2.87 11.33
C TYR A 934 14.89 -3.17 9.91
N ASP A 935 13.75 -3.84 9.82
CA ASP A 935 13.17 -4.31 8.55
C ASP A 935 11.89 -3.59 8.14
N LEU A 936 11.33 -2.68 8.95
CA LEU A 936 10.11 -1.95 8.65
C LEU A 936 10.40 -0.52 8.17
N LEU A 937 9.71 -0.08 7.12
CA LEU A 937 9.83 1.29 6.62
C LEU A 937 9.23 2.33 7.59
N ALA A 938 8.11 2.02 8.25
CA ALA A 938 7.52 2.88 9.27
C ALA A 938 8.23 2.69 10.61
N SER A 939 9.50 3.03 10.66
CA SER A 939 10.36 3.00 11.84
C SER A 939 11.17 4.28 11.89
N GLU A 940 11.63 4.67 13.07
CA GLU A 940 12.60 5.74 13.21
C GLU A 940 13.92 5.43 12.48
N ALA A 941 14.30 4.14 12.38
CA ALA A 941 15.49 3.69 11.65
C ALA A 941 15.48 4.06 10.15
N ARG A 942 14.34 4.48 9.57
CA ARG A 942 14.31 4.93 8.17
C ARG A 942 15.22 6.13 7.93
N LEU A 943 15.47 6.95 8.94
CA LEU A 943 16.39 8.08 8.85
C LEU A 943 17.84 7.60 8.71
N ALA A 944 18.26 6.61 9.53
CA ALA A 944 19.55 5.93 9.38
C ALA A 944 19.69 5.30 7.98
N SER A 945 18.66 4.63 7.51
CA SER A 945 18.62 4.01 6.18
C SER A 945 18.81 5.04 5.07
N LEU A 946 18.08 6.15 5.12
CA LEU A 946 18.19 7.24 4.13
C LEU A 946 19.59 7.85 4.15
N PHE A 947 20.12 8.15 5.33
CA PHE A 947 21.44 8.76 5.48
C PHE A 947 22.56 7.83 4.99
N ALA A 948 22.53 6.55 5.39
CA ALA A 948 23.51 5.55 4.95
C ALA A 948 23.51 5.36 3.41
N ILE A 949 22.34 5.39 2.77
CA ILE A 949 22.23 5.32 1.31
C ILE A 949 22.78 6.60 0.67
N ALA A 950 22.39 7.76 1.18
CA ALA A 950 22.84 9.05 0.65
C ALA A 950 24.36 9.22 0.76
N LYS A 951 24.97 8.72 1.82
CA LYS A 951 26.41 8.72 2.05
C LYS A 951 27.15 7.67 1.20
N GLY A 952 26.46 6.60 0.76
CA GLY A 952 27.04 5.49 0.00
C GLY A 952 27.47 4.28 0.84
N ASP A 953 27.22 4.27 2.14
CA ASP A 953 27.55 3.16 3.07
C ASP A 953 26.60 1.97 2.89
N ALA A 954 25.37 2.21 2.43
CA ALA A 954 24.40 1.19 2.11
C ALA A 954 23.91 1.31 0.66
N PRO A 955 23.67 0.20 -0.04
CA PRO A 955 23.17 0.24 -1.40
C PRO A 955 21.69 0.68 -1.43
N THR A 956 21.24 1.34 -2.50
CA THR A 956 19.84 1.74 -2.70
C THR A 956 18.87 0.56 -2.52
N LYS A 957 19.30 -0.65 -2.85
CA LYS A 957 18.52 -1.88 -2.63
C LYS A 957 18.10 -2.07 -1.17
N HIS A 958 18.86 -1.56 -0.20
CA HIS A 958 18.50 -1.57 1.22
C HIS A 958 17.11 -0.95 1.47
N TRP A 959 16.80 0.21 0.84
CA TRP A 959 15.49 0.86 0.98
C TRP A 959 14.32 -0.02 0.56
N PHE A 960 14.51 -0.81 -0.50
CA PHE A 960 13.48 -1.72 -1.01
C PHE A 960 13.39 -3.04 -0.25
N ARG A 961 14.34 -3.30 0.66
CA ARG A 961 14.29 -4.42 1.61
C ARG A 961 13.46 -4.10 2.85
N LEU A 962 13.22 -2.82 3.14
CA LEU A 962 12.34 -2.40 4.22
C LEU A 962 10.90 -2.79 3.89
N ASP A 963 10.25 -3.51 4.81
CA ASP A 963 8.88 -3.99 4.62
C ASP A 963 7.87 -2.82 4.64
N ARG A 964 6.88 -2.93 3.79
CA ARG A 964 5.79 -1.96 3.60
C ARG A 964 4.45 -2.58 3.90
N THR A 965 4.41 -3.53 4.83
CA THR A 965 3.14 -4.09 5.31
C THR A 965 2.24 -2.96 5.77
N ALA A 966 1.06 -2.87 5.16
CA ALA A 966 0.09 -1.84 5.43
C ALA A 966 -1.22 -2.46 5.91
N ILE A 967 -1.91 -1.74 6.79
CA ILE A 967 -3.22 -2.12 7.31
C ILE A 967 -4.24 -1.03 6.97
N PRO A 968 -5.51 -1.38 6.76
CA PRO A 968 -6.56 -0.39 6.59
C PRO A 968 -6.80 0.39 7.89
N VAL A 969 -6.84 1.72 7.79
CA VAL A 969 -7.17 2.64 8.89
C VAL A 969 -8.19 3.65 8.37
N GLY A 970 -9.43 3.55 8.84
CA GLY A 970 -10.52 4.39 8.31
C GLY A 970 -10.72 4.16 6.81
N SER A 971 -10.62 5.23 6.01
CA SER A 971 -10.73 5.19 4.55
C SER A 971 -9.37 5.12 3.82
N GLY A 972 -8.28 4.90 4.55
CA GLY A 972 -6.93 4.84 4.01
C GLY A 972 -6.14 3.65 4.52
N SER A 973 -4.84 3.66 4.27
CA SER A 973 -3.91 2.61 4.66
C SER A 973 -2.71 3.22 5.36
N ALA A 974 -2.27 2.59 6.44
CA ALA A 974 -1.09 2.98 7.21
C ALA A 974 -0.11 1.81 7.29
N LEU A 975 1.18 2.12 7.21
CA LEU A 975 2.24 1.16 7.43
C LEU A 975 2.26 0.73 8.89
N VAL A 976 2.62 -0.51 9.12
CA VAL A 976 2.85 -1.08 10.45
C VAL A 976 4.24 -0.69 10.93
N SER A 977 4.37 -0.30 12.19
CA SER A 977 5.64 -0.10 12.89
C SER A 977 5.88 -1.17 13.95
N TRP A 978 7.07 -1.18 14.56
CA TRP A 978 7.46 -2.16 15.57
C TRP A 978 6.62 -2.07 16.85
N SER A 979 6.58 -0.89 17.46
CA SER A 979 5.87 -0.66 18.73
C SER A 979 4.55 0.09 18.56
N GLY A 980 4.34 0.77 17.43
CA GLY A 980 3.19 1.64 17.20
C GLY A 980 3.30 2.98 17.91
N SER A 981 4.48 3.36 18.43
CA SER A 981 4.66 4.62 19.11
C SER A 981 4.60 5.82 18.15
N MET A 982 4.14 6.98 18.67
CA MET A 982 4.15 8.21 17.87
C MET A 982 5.56 8.65 17.52
N PHE A 983 6.54 8.30 18.34
CA PHE A 983 7.95 8.59 18.08
C PHE A 983 8.42 7.90 16.78
N GLU A 984 8.17 6.60 16.61
CA GLU A 984 8.51 5.87 15.37
C GLU A 984 7.89 6.49 14.12
N TYR A 985 6.65 6.95 14.21
CA TYR A 985 5.94 7.53 13.07
C TYR A 985 6.37 8.96 12.76
N LEU A 986 6.58 9.81 13.77
CA LEU A 986 6.65 11.26 13.59
C LEU A 986 8.07 11.83 13.69
N MET A 987 8.95 11.25 14.53
CA MET A 987 10.29 11.81 14.75
C MET A 987 11.11 11.99 13.46
N PRO A 988 11.19 11.00 12.55
CA PRO A 988 11.94 11.21 11.31
C PRO A 988 11.42 12.37 10.45
N SER A 989 10.13 12.70 10.57
CA SER A 989 9.53 13.80 9.81
C SER A 989 10.02 15.18 10.23
N LEU A 990 10.73 15.29 11.36
CA LEU A 990 11.38 16.54 11.80
C LEU A 990 12.50 16.95 10.84
N VAL A 991 13.20 15.98 10.23
CA VAL A 991 14.35 16.23 9.36
C VAL A 991 14.24 15.56 7.99
N MET A 992 13.37 14.57 7.85
CA MET A 992 13.14 13.84 6.61
C MET A 992 11.76 14.21 6.04
N ARG A 993 11.74 14.93 4.94
CA ARG A 993 10.49 15.36 4.32
C ARG A 993 9.71 14.17 3.75
N ALA A 994 8.44 14.04 4.13
CA ALA A 994 7.48 13.15 3.50
C ALA A 994 6.62 13.98 2.52
N PRO A 995 6.76 13.78 1.19
CA PRO A 995 5.95 14.50 0.22
C PRO A 995 4.45 14.31 0.46
N ALA A 996 3.65 15.36 0.23
CA ALA A 996 2.20 15.29 0.37
C ALA A 996 1.62 14.21 -0.54
N GLY A 997 0.74 13.36 0.01
CA GLY A 997 0.15 12.22 -0.70
C GLY A 997 1.05 10.98 -0.77
N SER A 998 2.26 11.02 -0.21
CA SER A 998 3.10 9.82 -0.10
C SER A 998 2.56 8.86 0.97
N LEU A 999 2.94 7.59 0.86
CA LEU A 999 2.55 6.56 1.82
C LEU A 999 3.03 6.89 3.25
N LEU A 1000 4.21 7.49 3.40
CA LEU A 1000 4.74 7.91 4.71
C LEU A 1000 3.94 9.06 5.31
N GLU A 1001 3.62 10.10 4.52
CA GLU A 1001 2.78 11.22 4.99
C GLU A 1001 1.40 10.72 5.44
N GLN A 1002 0.78 9.91 4.59
CA GLN A 1002 -0.51 9.31 4.90
C GLN A 1002 -0.45 8.44 6.17
N THR A 1003 0.59 7.61 6.31
CA THR A 1003 0.81 6.77 7.48
C THR A 1003 0.88 7.62 8.75
N SER A 1004 1.72 8.67 8.76
CA SER A 1004 1.87 9.55 9.91
C SER A 1004 0.53 10.21 10.29
N ARG A 1005 -0.21 10.71 9.31
CA ARG A 1005 -1.52 11.35 9.54
C ARG A 1005 -2.56 10.37 10.09
N LEU A 1006 -2.64 9.16 9.52
CA LEU A 1006 -3.60 8.14 9.97
C LEU A 1006 -3.23 7.57 11.34
N ALA A 1007 -1.95 7.43 11.65
CA ALA A 1007 -1.48 7.02 12.97
C ALA A 1007 -1.90 8.03 14.05
N VAL A 1008 -1.71 9.33 13.80
CA VAL A 1008 -2.18 10.40 14.71
C VAL A 1008 -3.70 10.35 14.89
N GLN A 1009 -4.47 10.24 13.80
CA GLN A 1009 -5.93 10.15 13.88
C GLN A 1009 -6.38 8.92 14.70
N ARG A 1010 -5.70 7.79 14.51
CA ARG A 1010 -6.01 6.57 15.28
C ARG A 1010 -5.69 6.74 16.76
N GLN A 1011 -4.55 7.35 17.07
CA GLN A 1011 -4.15 7.64 18.45
C GLN A 1011 -5.14 8.58 19.13
N MET A 1012 -5.55 9.66 18.46
CA MET A 1012 -6.56 10.59 18.99
C MET A 1012 -7.89 9.86 19.26
N THR A 1013 -8.33 9.00 18.35
CA THR A 1013 -9.57 8.22 18.53
C THR A 1013 -9.48 7.29 19.74
N LEU A 1014 -8.30 6.69 19.98
CA LEU A 1014 -8.09 5.81 21.15
C LEU A 1014 -8.02 6.63 22.44
N SER A 1015 -7.40 7.80 22.42
CA SER A 1015 -7.29 8.68 23.59
C SER A 1015 -8.67 9.21 24.02
N LEU A 1016 -9.51 9.63 23.08
CA LEU A 1016 -10.88 10.12 23.38
C LEU A 1016 -11.79 9.05 24.01
N ILE A 1017 -11.48 7.77 23.85
CA ILE A 1017 -12.22 6.67 24.50
C ILE A 1017 -11.82 6.54 25.99
N HIS A 1018 -10.69 7.11 26.40
CA HIS A 1018 -10.15 7.00 27.75
C HIS A 1018 -10.29 8.29 28.59
N ILE A 1019 -10.78 9.37 28.00
CA ILE A 1019 -11.22 10.58 28.67
C ILE A 1019 -12.74 10.53 28.83
#